data_493556ca84d44841cb54c657b5fa3d4a
#
_entry.id   493556ca84d44841cb54c657b5fa3d4a
#
_cell.length_a   1.000
_cell.length_b   1.000
_cell.length_c   1.000
_cell.angle_alpha   90.00
_cell.angle_beta   90.00
_cell.angle_gamma   90.00
#
_symmetry.space_group_name_H-M   'P 1'
#
loop_
_entity.id
_entity.type
_entity.pdbx_description
1 polymer ?
#
loop_
_entity_poly.entity_id
_entity_poly.type
_entity_poly.pdbx_seq_one_letter_code
_entity_poly.pdbx_strand_id
1 'polypeptide(L)'
;MDIIQKLTEELQVKKWQVEAAVKLIDEGNTIPFISRYRKEATGALNDEQLRDLGERLTYLRNLEDKKAQVISSIEEQGKLTEELKAAIEAAQTQVAVDDLYRPYRPKRRTRATMAKEKGLEGLANIILLQMTTTPLETEAESYLSEEKGVATVQEAIAGAMDIIAESISDEADYRTWIRNKTLKEGEITSEAKDEKEQSVYETYYHFSQPISKMAGHRTLALNRGEAEKVLTVKIVAPETEILSYLESRVITRDNPITSPTLEEVVKDSYSRLIAPAIEREIRNLLTEQAEEGAIRVFGKNLEQLLMQPPIAGQTVLGWDPAFRTGCKLAVVDPTGKVLDTVVIYPTAPQNKVKEAKATLKKLIEKYHITLISLGNGTASRESEQVIVELLKEIPEKVQYVIVSESGASVYSASKLATEEFPNFDVGQRSAASIARRLQDPLAELVKIDPKAIGVGQYQHDMNQKRLSEALGGVVEDSVNKVGVDLNTASAPLLEYISGITKTLAKNIVTYREANGRFADRRQLLKVPKLGPKAYEQCAGFLRIMNGDNPLDTTSVHPESYEAAMKLLTSLGYSAEDIIGGGLKGISKKVREPKKTAEELGVGELTLKDIVQELEKPARDPRDEMPRPVLRSDVLDMKDLTPGMVLKGTVRNIMDFGAFVDIGVHQDGLVHVSEMSERFIKHPLDVVKVGDVVDVKVLAVDVAKKRISLSMKLQ
;
A
#
# COMPACT_ATOMS: atom_id res chain seq x y z
N MET A 1 -4.10 -19.32 -21.51
CA MET A 1 -4.42 -17.88 -21.45
C MET A 1 -3.33 -17.06 -22.13
N ASP A 2 -3.72 -16.13 -22.96
CA ASP A 2 -2.77 -15.14 -23.51
C ASP A 2 -2.59 -14.02 -22.49
N ILE A 3 -1.49 -14.07 -21.74
CA ILE A 3 -1.19 -13.12 -20.65
C ILE A 3 -1.05 -11.70 -21.21
N ILE A 4 -0.40 -11.53 -22.34
CA ILE A 4 -0.22 -10.21 -22.96
C ILE A 4 -1.57 -9.59 -23.33
N GLN A 5 -2.48 -10.36 -23.94
CA GLN A 5 -3.82 -9.89 -24.27
C GLN A 5 -4.61 -9.54 -23.01
N LYS A 6 -4.54 -10.36 -21.99
CA LYS A 6 -5.22 -10.13 -20.72
C LYS A 6 -4.75 -8.84 -20.03
N LEU A 7 -3.43 -8.62 -19.97
CA LEU A 7 -2.86 -7.38 -19.44
C LEU A 7 -3.26 -6.15 -20.25
N THR A 8 -3.31 -6.28 -21.57
CA THR A 8 -3.74 -5.21 -22.47
C THR A 8 -5.17 -4.76 -22.15
N GLU A 9 -6.07 -5.71 -21.95
CA GLU A 9 -7.47 -5.44 -21.60
C GLU A 9 -7.61 -4.85 -20.20
N GLU A 10 -6.94 -5.42 -19.22
CA GLU A 10 -7.02 -4.96 -17.81
C GLU A 10 -6.47 -3.56 -17.62
N LEU A 11 -5.35 -3.24 -18.25
CA LEU A 11 -4.64 -1.96 -18.08
C LEU A 11 -5.12 -0.89 -19.06
N GLN A 12 -5.94 -1.25 -20.04
CA GLN A 12 -6.46 -0.32 -21.06
C GLN A 12 -5.36 0.43 -21.80
N VAL A 13 -4.30 -0.27 -22.15
CA VAL A 13 -3.18 0.22 -22.96
C VAL A 13 -3.05 -0.61 -24.24
N LYS A 14 -2.14 -0.24 -25.12
CA LYS A 14 -1.95 -0.93 -26.39
C LYS A 14 -1.11 -2.20 -26.20
N LYS A 15 -1.36 -3.20 -27.01
CA LYS A 15 -0.67 -4.50 -26.94
C LYS A 15 0.85 -4.36 -27.05
N TRP A 16 1.34 -3.53 -27.97
CA TRP A 16 2.80 -3.33 -28.13
C TRP A 16 3.44 -2.71 -26.89
N GLN A 17 2.71 -1.88 -26.13
CA GLN A 17 3.21 -1.31 -24.87
C GLN A 17 3.40 -2.40 -23.82
N VAL A 18 2.45 -3.31 -23.71
CA VAL A 18 2.54 -4.44 -22.76
C VAL A 18 3.67 -5.38 -23.16
N GLU A 19 3.79 -5.73 -24.43
CA GLU A 19 4.88 -6.59 -24.93
C GLU A 19 6.26 -6.01 -24.61
N ALA A 20 6.44 -4.72 -24.86
CA ALA A 20 7.70 -4.03 -24.58
C ALA A 20 7.99 -3.99 -23.08
N ALA A 21 7.00 -3.65 -22.26
CA ALA A 21 7.16 -3.59 -20.81
C ALA A 21 7.51 -4.95 -20.19
N VAL A 22 6.81 -6.00 -20.61
CA VAL A 22 7.08 -7.38 -20.14
C VAL A 22 8.50 -7.81 -20.52
N LYS A 23 8.89 -7.55 -21.75
CA LYS A 23 10.26 -7.86 -22.22
C LYS A 23 11.33 -7.16 -21.38
N LEU A 24 11.14 -5.87 -21.10
CA LEU A 24 12.08 -5.10 -20.29
C LEU A 24 12.13 -5.60 -18.84
N ILE A 25 11.01 -5.94 -18.25
CA ILE A 25 10.94 -6.51 -16.90
C ILE A 25 11.68 -7.87 -16.87
N ASP A 26 11.45 -8.74 -17.84
CA ASP A 26 12.10 -10.05 -17.92
C ASP A 26 13.60 -9.95 -18.15
N GLU A 27 14.07 -8.90 -18.77
CA GLU A 27 15.49 -8.59 -18.96
C GLU A 27 16.15 -8.06 -17.66
N GLY A 28 15.39 -7.87 -16.59
CA GLY A 28 15.89 -7.44 -15.28
C GLY A 28 15.96 -5.93 -15.10
N ASN A 29 15.29 -5.15 -15.94
CA ASN A 29 15.19 -3.71 -15.73
C ASN A 29 14.24 -3.39 -14.59
N THR A 30 14.57 -2.38 -13.78
CA THR A 30 13.72 -1.94 -12.69
C THR A 30 12.57 -1.07 -13.20
N ILE A 31 11.50 -0.98 -12.44
CA ILE A 31 10.34 -0.12 -12.78
C ILE A 31 10.75 1.35 -12.94
N PRO A 32 11.50 1.97 -12.02
CA PRO A 32 11.95 3.35 -12.20
C PRO A 32 12.77 3.58 -13.46
N PHE A 33 13.67 2.67 -13.79
CA PHE A 33 14.48 2.75 -15.00
C PHE A 33 13.63 2.67 -16.27
N ILE A 34 12.71 1.74 -16.34
CA ILE A 34 11.80 1.59 -17.50
C ILE A 34 10.97 2.87 -17.66
N SER A 35 10.38 3.35 -16.58
CA SER A 35 9.55 4.54 -16.56
C SER A 35 10.30 5.79 -17.05
N ARG A 36 11.54 5.95 -16.64
CA ARG A 36 12.35 7.14 -16.92
C ARG A 36 13.11 7.05 -18.23
N TYR A 37 13.74 5.92 -18.52
CA TYR A 37 14.73 5.79 -19.60
C TYR A 37 14.35 4.86 -20.73
N ARG A 38 13.14 4.28 -20.72
CA ARG A 38 12.60 3.42 -21.78
C ARG A 38 11.21 3.85 -22.25
N LYS A 39 10.95 5.15 -22.25
CA LYS A 39 9.67 5.73 -22.67
C LYS A 39 9.33 5.43 -24.13
N GLU A 40 10.34 5.45 -24.99
CA GLU A 40 10.14 5.15 -26.43
C GLU A 40 9.64 3.72 -26.63
N ALA A 41 10.21 2.75 -25.90
CA ALA A 41 9.84 1.36 -26.01
C ALA A 41 8.42 1.08 -25.48
N THR A 42 8.04 1.74 -24.37
CA THR A 42 6.77 1.49 -23.69
C THR A 42 5.64 2.47 -24.04
N GLY A 43 5.92 3.47 -24.86
CA GLY A 43 4.93 4.52 -25.12
C GLY A 43 4.63 5.38 -23.90
N ALA A 44 5.67 5.67 -23.09
CA ALA A 44 5.61 6.51 -21.90
C ALA A 44 4.70 5.98 -20.79
N LEU A 45 4.67 4.67 -20.57
CA LEU A 45 4.03 4.09 -19.38
C LEU A 45 4.71 4.64 -18.12
N ASN A 46 3.92 5.13 -17.18
CA ASN A 46 4.43 5.68 -15.92
C ASN A 46 4.70 4.58 -14.88
N ASP A 47 5.30 4.98 -13.74
CA ASP A 47 5.65 4.06 -12.65
C ASP A 47 4.44 3.29 -12.12
N GLU A 48 3.30 3.94 -11.95
CA GLU A 48 2.06 3.32 -11.46
C GLU A 48 1.56 2.25 -12.44
N GLN A 49 1.49 2.58 -13.73
CA GLN A 49 1.09 1.64 -14.77
C GLN A 49 2.03 0.44 -14.87
N LEU A 50 3.35 0.69 -14.81
CA LEU A 50 4.37 -0.36 -14.86
C LEU A 50 4.36 -1.24 -13.61
N ARG A 51 4.11 -0.67 -12.45
CA ARG A 51 4.03 -1.43 -11.20
C ARG A 51 2.78 -2.31 -11.18
N ASP A 52 1.64 -1.79 -11.59
CA ASP A 52 0.41 -2.57 -11.75
C ASP A 52 0.60 -3.71 -12.76
N LEU A 53 1.26 -3.42 -13.87
CA LEU A 53 1.57 -4.42 -14.90
C LEU A 53 2.45 -5.53 -14.33
N GLY A 54 3.51 -5.19 -13.61
CA GLY A 54 4.43 -6.14 -13.01
C GLY A 54 3.74 -7.04 -11.98
N GLU A 55 2.90 -6.49 -11.14
CA GLU A 55 2.11 -7.24 -10.14
C GLU A 55 1.12 -8.19 -10.80
N ARG A 56 0.37 -7.71 -11.80
CA ARG A 56 -0.59 -8.52 -12.55
C ARG A 56 0.11 -9.61 -13.37
N LEU A 57 1.25 -9.30 -13.95
CA LEU A 57 2.06 -10.28 -14.69
C LEU A 57 2.45 -11.45 -13.77
N THR A 58 2.95 -11.15 -12.58
CA THR A 58 3.30 -12.17 -11.58
C THR A 58 2.08 -13.01 -11.20
N TYR A 59 0.95 -12.36 -10.94
CA TYR A 59 -0.31 -13.05 -10.61
C TYR A 59 -0.75 -13.99 -11.72
N LEU A 60 -0.78 -13.52 -12.97
CA LEU A 60 -1.23 -14.31 -14.11
C LEU A 60 -0.29 -15.48 -14.42
N ARG A 61 1.02 -15.27 -14.28
CA ARG A 61 2.01 -16.36 -14.42
C ARG A 61 1.83 -17.41 -13.34
N ASN A 62 1.61 -17.02 -12.09
CA ASN A 62 1.32 -17.95 -11.00
C ASN A 62 0.01 -18.71 -11.25
N LEU A 63 -1.01 -18.06 -11.81
CA LEU A 63 -2.26 -18.71 -12.19
C LEU A 63 -2.04 -19.78 -13.27
N GLU A 64 -1.24 -19.48 -14.30
CA GLU A 64 -0.90 -20.46 -15.35
C GLU A 64 -0.08 -21.65 -14.79
N ASP A 65 0.86 -21.40 -13.89
CA ASP A 65 1.59 -22.45 -13.19
C ASP A 65 0.65 -23.35 -12.35
N LYS A 66 -0.29 -22.74 -11.65
CA LYS A 66 -1.31 -23.46 -10.88
C LYS A 66 -2.16 -24.35 -11.79
N LYS A 67 -2.59 -23.84 -12.94
CA LYS A 67 -3.33 -24.61 -13.94
C LYS A 67 -2.54 -25.83 -14.42
N ALA A 68 -1.27 -25.64 -14.72
CA ALA A 68 -0.38 -26.74 -15.13
C ALA A 68 -0.24 -27.81 -14.06
N GLN A 69 -0.08 -27.41 -12.80
CA GLN A 69 0.00 -28.34 -11.66
C GLN A 69 -1.31 -29.13 -11.48
N VAL A 70 -2.45 -28.44 -11.60
CA VAL A 70 -3.78 -29.06 -11.46
C VAL A 70 -4.02 -30.07 -12.60
N ILE A 71 -3.73 -29.70 -13.82
CA ILE A 71 -3.86 -30.58 -15.00
C ILE A 71 -2.99 -31.82 -14.81
N SER A 72 -1.73 -31.65 -14.40
CA SER A 72 -0.80 -32.74 -14.14
C SER A 72 -1.32 -33.69 -13.05
N SER A 73 -1.83 -33.14 -11.96
CA SER A 73 -2.38 -33.94 -10.85
C SER A 73 -3.59 -34.77 -11.27
N ILE A 74 -4.49 -34.20 -12.08
CA ILE A 74 -5.67 -34.90 -12.57
C ILE A 74 -5.26 -35.99 -13.59
N GLU A 75 -4.30 -35.68 -14.46
CA GLU A 75 -3.78 -36.63 -15.44
C GLU A 75 -3.14 -37.84 -14.77
N GLU A 76 -2.35 -37.65 -13.73
CA GLU A 76 -1.76 -38.74 -12.93
C GLU A 76 -2.82 -39.66 -12.30
N GLN A 77 -4.02 -39.13 -12.03
CA GLN A 77 -5.16 -39.91 -11.54
C GLN A 77 -5.92 -40.63 -12.67
N GLY A 78 -5.55 -40.38 -13.93
CA GLY A 78 -6.22 -40.95 -15.10
C GLY A 78 -7.64 -40.41 -15.35
N LYS A 79 -7.96 -39.25 -14.79
CA LYS A 79 -9.31 -38.65 -14.82
C LYS A 79 -9.42 -37.39 -15.68
N LEU A 80 -8.33 -37.00 -16.34
CA LEU A 80 -8.33 -35.80 -17.20
C LEU A 80 -9.07 -36.08 -18.51
N THR A 81 -10.05 -35.22 -18.81
CA THR A 81 -10.76 -35.21 -20.08
C THR A 81 -10.39 -33.95 -20.87
N GLU A 82 -10.60 -33.98 -22.20
CA GLU A 82 -10.37 -32.78 -23.02
C GLU A 82 -11.26 -31.60 -22.61
N GLU A 83 -12.48 -31.85 -22.23
CA GLU A 83 -13.41 -30.82 -21.74
C GLU A 83 -12.95 -30.20 -20.43
N LEU A 84 -12.51 -31.01 -19.48
CA LEU A 84 -11.99 -30.56 -18.19
C LEU A 84 -10.71 -29.73 -18.38
N LYS A 85 -9.79 -30.23 -19.22
CA LYS A 85 -8.57 -29.50 -19.55
C LYS A 85 -8.87 -28.14 -20.16
N ALA A 86 -9.78 -28.08 -21.13
CA ALA A 86 -10.22 -26.82 -21.74
C ALA A 86 -10.83 -25.87 -20.72
N ALA A 87 -11.66 -26.37 -19.80
CA ALA A 87 -12.26 -25.55 -18.74
C ALA A 87 -11.22 -24.97 -17.79
N ILE A 88 -10.21 -25.75 -17.39
CA ILE A 88 -9.10 -25.29 -16.54
C ILE A 88 -8.27 -24.24 -17.27
N GLU A 89 -7.93 -24.47 -18.52
CA GLU A 89 -7.16 -23.52 -19.33
C GLU A 89 -7.88 -22.20 -19.55
N ALA A 90 -9.22 -22.24 -19.63
CA ALA A 90 -10.07 -21.06 -19.82
C ALA A 90 -10.36 -20.28 -18.52
N ALA A 91 -10.04 -20.85 -17.35
CA ALA A 91 -10.30 -20.20 -16.06
C ALA A 91 -9.53 -18.88 -15.93
N GLN A 92 -10.21 -17.84 -15.44
CA GLN A 92 -9.66 -16.49 -15.31
C GLN A 92 -9.16 -16.15 -13.91
N THR A 93 -9.50 -16.97 -12.92
CA THR A 93 -9.17 -16.74 -11.51
C THR A 93 -8.72 -18.03 -10.85
N GLN A 94 -7.96 -17.87 -9.76
CA GLN A 94 -7.56 -19.02 -8.94
C GLN A 94 -8.77 -19.75 -8.34
N VAL A 95 -9.80 -19.01 -7.95
CA VAL A 95 -11.05 -19.60 -7.41
C VAL A 95 -11.70 -20.52 -8.43
N ALA A 96 -11.76 -20.10 -9.70
CA ALA A 96 -12.32 -20.94 -10.77
C ALA A 96 -11.50 -22.22 -10.97
N VAL A 97 -10.18 -22.14 -10.90
CA VAL A 97 -9.29 -23.31 -10.98
C VAL A 97 -9.52 -24.24 -9.79
N ASP A 98 -9.60 -23.69 -8.59
CA ASP A 98 -9.84 -24.45 -7.36
C ASP A 98 -11.18 -25.18 -7.40
N ASP A 99 -12.23 -24.55 -7.92
CA ASP A 99 -13.53 -25.19 -8.09
C ASP A 99 -13.46 -26.41 -9.03
N LEU A 100 -12.76 -26.26 -10.17
CA LEU A 100 -12.59 -27.35 -11.12
C LEU A 100 -11.72 -28.49 -10.58
N TYR A 101 -10.73 -28.16 -9.76
CA TYR A 101 -9.84 -29.15 -9.13
C TYR A 101 -10.48 -29.88 -7.94
N ARG A 102 -11.49 -29.29 -7.30
CA ARG A 102 -12.06 -29.78 -6.05
C ARG A 102 -12.45 -31.26 -6.05
N PRO A 103 -13.13 -31.81 -7.09
CA PRO A 103 -13.45 -33.25 -7.12
C PRO A 103 -12.24 -34.16 -7.14
N TYR A 104 -11.10 -33.67 -7.61
CA TYR A 104 -9.86 -34.44 -7.86
C TYR A 104 -8.78 -34.22 -6.80
N ARG A 105 -8.98 -33.21 -5.94
CA ARG A 105 -8.04 -32.90 -4.86
C ARG A 105 -8.01 -34.05 -3.86
N PRO A 106 -6.83 -34.50 -3.40
CA PRO A 106 -6.74 -35.45 -2.32
C PRO A 106 -7.47 -34.92 -1.08
N LYS A 107 -8.47 -35.66 -0.62
CA LYS A 107 -9.31 -35.25 0.52
C LYS A 107 -8.87 -35.97 1.77
N ARG A 108 -8.96 -35.28 2.91
CA ARG A 108 -8.93 -35.92 4.21
C ARG A 108 -10.15 -36.82 4.35
N ARG A 109 -10.10 -37.71 5.32
CA ARG A 109 -11.21 -38.62 5.61
C ARG A 109 -12.51 -37.86 5.88
N THR A 110 -13.47 -37.94 4.94
CA THR A 110 -14.80 -37.29 5.01
C THR A 110 -15.88 -38.34 5.25
N ARG A 111 -17.10 -37.91 5.57
CA ARG A 111 -18.25 -38.81 5.66
C ARG A 111 -18.44 -39.59 4.35
N ALA A 112 -18.30 -38.90 3.22
CA ALA A 112 -18.42 -39.51 1.89
C ALA A 112 -17.32 -40.55 1.63
N THR A 113 -16.09 -40.28 1.98
CA THR A 113 -14.97 -41.24 1.80
C THR A 113 -15.18 -42.47 2.70
N MET A 114 -15.64 -42.26 3.94
CA MET A 114 -15.98 -43.38 4.83
C MET A 114 -17.14 -44.23 4.29
N ALA A 115 -18.16 -43.57 3.73
CA ALA A 115 -19.28 -44.27 3.11
C ALA A 115 -18.86 -45.09 1.88
N LYS A 116 -17.95 -44.56 1.08
CA LYS A 116 -17.35 -45.28 -0.07
C LYS A 116 -16.55 -46.51 0.37
N GLU A 117 -15.78 -46.39 1.46
CA GLU A 117 -15.07 -47.50 2.07
C GLU A 117 -16.03 -48.60 2.53
N LYS A 118 -17.22 -48.23 2.97
CA LYS A 118 -18.30 -49.14 3.36
C LYS A 118 -19.06 -49.78 2.18
N GLY A 119 -18.65 -49.44 0.94
CA GLY A 119 -19.26 -49.99 -0.27
C GLY A 119 -20.61 -49.40 -0.65
N LEU A 120 -20.93 -48.19 -0.20
CA LEU A 120 -22.26 -47.58 -0.39
C LEU A 120 -22.38 -46.76 -1.68
N GLU A 121 -21.34 -46.68 -2.49
CA GLU A 121 -21.33 -45.92 -3.74
C GLU A 121 -22.40 -46.44 -4.74
N GLY A 122 -22.59 -47.76 -4.82
CA GLY A 122 -23.65 -48.34 -5.66
C GLY A 122 -25.07 -47.90 -5.26
N LEU A 123 -25.36 -47.82 -3.95
CA LEU A 123 -26.63 -47.32 -3.46
C LEU A 123 -26.80 -45.82 -3.79
N ALA A 124 -25.74 -45.02 -3.64
CA ALA A 124 -25.76 -43.60 -4.05
C ALA A 124 -26.09 -43.46 -5.54
N ASN A 125 -25.53 -44.32 -6.39
CA ASN A 125 -25.80 -44.31 -7.84
C ASN A 125 -27.26 -44.66 -8.14
N ILE A 126 -27.84 -45.59 -7.43
CA ILE A 126 -29.26 -45.96 -7.57
C ILE A 126 -30.14 -44.75 -7.28
N ILE A 127 -29.86 -44.01 -6.23
CA ILE A 127 -30.61 -42.80 -5.86
C ILE A 127 -30.43 -41.71 -6.93
N LEU A 128 -29.23 -41.49 -7.41
CA LEU A 128 -28.93 -40.48 -8.43
C LEU A 128 -29.52 -40.76 -9.79
N LEU A 129 -29.68 -42.03 -10.18
CA LEU A 129 -30.32 -42.43 -11.42
C LEU A 129 -31.81 -42.09 -11.47
N GLN A 130 -32.45 -42.01 -10.27
CA GLN A 130 -33.86 -41.63 -10.12
C GLN A 130 -34.84 -42.48 -10.96
N MET A 131 -34.52 -43.75 -11.13
CA MET A 131 -35.28 -44.70 -11.96
C MET A 131 -35.88 -45.85 -11.17
N THR A 132 -35.44 -46.07 -9.93
CA THR A 132 -35.93 -47.17 -9.11
C THR A 132 -37.40 -47.01 -8.74
N THR A 133 -38.16 -48.12 -8.75
CA THR A 133 -39.51 -48.20 -8.24
C THR A 133 -39.59 -48.94 -6.91
N THR A 134 -38.44 -49.45 -6.45
CA THR A 134 -38.29 -50.21 -5.20
C THR A 134 -38.00 -49.24 -4.05
N PRO A 135 -38.65 -49.42 -2.86
CA PRO A 135 -38.33 -48.61 -1.70
C PRO A 135 -36.83 -48.62 -1.39
N LEU A 136 -36.27 -47.47 -0.94
CA LEU A 136 -34.83 -47.37 -0.67
C LEU A 136 -34.36 -48.30 0.42
N GLU A 137 -35.22 -48.60 1.42
CA GLU A 137 -34.93 -49.55 2.47
C GLU A 137 -34.66 -50.95 1.91
N THR A 138 -35.42 -51.36 0.89
CA THR A 138 -35.23 -52.61 0.18
C THR A 138 -33.98 -52.61 -0.68
N GLU A 139 -33.72 -51.52 -1.39
CA GLU A 139 -32.48 -51.38 -2.16
C GLU A 139 -31.25 -51.41 -1.24
N ALA A 140 -31.33 -50.85 -0.05
CA ALA A 140 -30.24 -50.78 0.92
C ALA A 140 -29.89 -52.12 1.56
N GLU A 141 -30.83 -53.10 1.59
CA GLU A 141 -30.58 -54.42 2.16
C GLU A 141 -29.36 -55.13 1.56
N SER A 142 -29.12 -54.98 0.28
CA SER A 142 -27.99 -55.61 -0.40
C SER A 142 -26.63 -54.96 -0.06
N TYR A 143 -26.61 -53.82 0.63
CA TYR A 143 -25.41 -53.11 1.05
C TYR A 143 -25.07 -53.30 2.54
N LEU A 144 -25.86 -54.09 3.27
CA LEU A 144 -25.59 -54.43 4.67
C LEU A 144 -24.34 -55.31 4.74
N SER A 145 -23.44 -54.98 5.67
CA SER A 145 -22.18 -55.70 5.90
C SER A 145 -21.66 -55.43 7.30
N GLU A 146 -21.59 -56.44 8.14
CA GLU A 146 -20.93 -56.30 9.45
C GLU A 146 -19.44 -56.04 9.32
N GLU A 147 -18.80 -56.67 8.35
CA GLU A 147 -17.36 -56.49 8.05
C GLU A 147 -17.04 -55.05 7.70
N LYS A 148 -17.86 -54.41 6.93
CA LYS A 148 -17.69 -53.01 6.50
C LYS A 148 -18.32 -51.99 7.46
N GLY A 149 -18.99 -52.44 8.51
CA GLY A 149 -19.55 -51.55 9.52
C GLY A 149 -20.92 -50.98 9.16
N VAL A 150 -21.67 -51.61 8.26
CA VAL A 150 -23.02 -51.20 7.89
C VAL A 150 -24.02 -52.17 8.54
N ALA A 151 -24.56 -51.78 9.68
CA ALA A 151 -25.43 -52.67 10.49
C ALA A 151 -26.91 -52.55 10.11
N THR A 152 -27.40 -51.39 9.69
CA THR A 152 -28.81 -51.09 9.40
C THR A 152 -29.00 -50.48 8.02
N VAL A 153 -30.21 -50.61 7.47
CA VAL A 153 -30.58 -49.95 6.19
C VAL A 153 -30.54 -48.44 6.29
N GLN A 154 -30.86 -47.89 7.47
CA GLN A 154 -30.77 -46.44 7.70
C GLN A 154 -29.33 -45.93 7.62
N GLU A 155 -28.36 -46.68 8.17
CA GLU A 155 -26.94 -46.36 8.06
C GLU A 155 -26.45 -46.42 6.59
N ALA A 156 -26.95 -47.42 5.84
CA ALA A 156 -26.62 -47.54 4.42
C ALA A 156 -27.15 -46.34 3.61
N ILE A 157 -28.41 -45.96 3.82
CA ILE A 157 -29.03 -44.81 3.15
C ILE A 157 -28.32 -43.51 3.55
N ALA A 158 -28.03 -43.31 4.83
CA ALA A 158 -27.33 -42.14 5.32
C ALA A 158 -25.93 -42.00 4.67
N GLY A 159 -25.18 -43.09 4.55
CA GLY A 159 -23.90 -43.11 3.89
C GLY A 159 -24.00 -42.79 2.40
N ALA A 160 -25.00 -43.33 1.71
CA ALA A 160 -25.27 -43.01 0.31
C ALA A 160 -25.61 -41.53 0.13
N MET A 161 -26.41 -40.97 1.04
CA MET A 161 -26.75 -39.55 1.05
C MET A 161 -25.51 -38.67 1.26
N ASP A 162 -24.58 -39.05 2.11
CA ASP A 162 -23.32 -38.36 2.33
C ASP A 162 -22.45 -38.34 1.06
N ILE A 163 -22.39 -39.42 0.32
CA ILE A 163 -21.67 -39.50 -0.96
C ILE A 163 -22.28 -38.51 -1.97
N ILE A 164 -23.61 -38.49 -2.09
CA ILE A 164 -24.32 -37.61 -3.01
C ILE A 164 -24.12 -36.14 -2.60
N ALA A 165 -24.25 -35.85 -1.31
CA ALA A 165 -24.04 -34.48 -0.79
C ALA A 165 -22.66 -33.93 -1.12
N GLU A 166 -21.61 -34.72 -0.96
CA GLU A 166 -20.25 -34.32 -1.34
C GLU A 166 -20.13 -34.12 -2.85
N SER A 167 -20.71 -34.97 -3.68
CA SER A 167 -20.67 -34.80 -5.14
C SER A 167 -21.38 -33.54 -5.60
N ILE A 168 -22.47 -33.15 -4.98
CA ILE A 168 -23.16 -31.86 -5.26
C ILE A 168 -22.25 -30.70 -4.85
N SER A 169 -21.67 -30.77 -3.67
CA SER A 169 -20.73 -29.76 -3.17
C SER A 169 -19.50 -29.57 -4.06
N ASP A 170 -19.06 -30.63 -4.71
CA ASP A 170 -17.87 -30.60 -5.57
C ASP A 170 -18.15 -30.12 -6.99
N GLU A 171 -19.41 -29.94 -7.38
CA GLU A 171 -19.76 -29.50 -8.73
C GLU A 171 -19.43 -28.02 -8.92
N ALA A 172 -18.48 -27.75 -9.82
CA ALA A 172 -17.96 -26.40 -10.07
C ALA A 172 -19.05 -25.42 -10.54
N ASP A 173 -19.94 -25.86 -11.41
CA ASP A 173 -21.03 -25.00 -11.95
C ASP A 173 -21.98 -24.56 -10.84
N TYR A 174 -22.31 -25.45 -9.91
CA TYR A 174 -23.16 -25.11 -8.78
C TYR A 174 -22.50 -24.09 -7.87
N ARG A 175 -21.23 -24.28 -7.56
CA ARG A 175 -20.46 -23.35 -6.73
C ARG A 175 -20.36 -21.97 -7.36
N THR A 176 -20.07 -21.91 -8.64
CA THR A 176 -20.00 -20.64 -9.38
C THR A 176 -21.33 -19.91 -9.34
N TRP A 177 -22.42 -20.61 -9.63
CA TRP A 177 -23.75 -20.01 -9.62
C TRP A 177 -24.13 -19.49 -8.22
N ILE A 178 -23.93 -20.31 -7.19
CA ILE A 178 -24.25 -19.96 -5.79
C ILE A 178 -23.41 -18.77 -5.31
N ARG A 179 -22.12 -18.77 -5.62
CA ARG A 179 -21.22 -17.66 -5.28
C ARG A 179 -21.68 -16.35 -5.92
N ASN A 180 -21.95 -16.38 -7.23
CA ASN A 180 -22.39 -15.20 -7.96
C ASN A 180 -23.75 -14.69 -7.46
N LYS A 181 -24.66 -15.59 -7.19
CA LYS A 181 -25.99 -15.27 -6.64
C LYS A 181 -25.86 -14.62 -5.26
N THR A 182 -25.03 -15.16 -4.39
CA THR A 182 -24.79 -14.63 -3.05
C THR A 182 -24.10 -13.26 -3.10
N LEU A 183 -23.12 -13.08 -3.98
CA LEU A 183 -22.46 -11.79 -4.17
C LEU A 183 -23.43 -10.71 -4.65
N LYS A 184 -24.36 -11.07 -5.52
CA LYS A 184 -25.31 -10.13 -6.12
C LYS A 184 -26.45 -9.76 -5.17
N GLU A 185 -27.01 -10.74 -4.47
CA GLU A 185 -28.27 -10.60 -3.71
C GLU A 185 -28.10 -10.85 -2.20
N GLY A 186 -26.95 -11.33 -1.75
CA GLY A 186 -26.70 -11.58 -0.35
C GLY A 186 -26.42 -10.32 0.45
N GLU A 187 -26.48 -10.47 1.77
CA GLU A 187 -26.18 -9.41 2.73
C GLU A 187 -25.08 -9.85 3.70
N ILE A 188 -24.33 -8.89 4.21
CA ILE A 188 -23.44 -9.08 5.34
C ILE A 188 -24.09 -8.47 6.57
N THR A 189 -24.16 -9.23 7.65
CA THR A 189 -24.76 -8.81 8.90
C THR A 189 -23.77 -8.88 10.04
N SER A 190 -23.94 -7.99 11.01
CA SER A 190 -23.12 -7.96 12.21
C SER A 190 -23.98 -7.69 13.44
N GLU A 191 -23.69 -8.41 14.50
CA GLU A 191 -24.35 -8.26 15.80
C GLU A 191 -23.32 -8.23 16.93
N ALA A 192 -23.62 -7.52 18.01
CA ALA A 192 -22.81 -7.54 19.21
C ALA A 192 -22.94 -8.89 19.93
N LYS A 193 -21.81 -9.40 20.44
CA LYS A 193 -21.84 -10.54 21.36
C LYS A 193 -22.42 -10.15 22.71
N ASP A 194 -22.14 -8.93 23.18
CA ASP A 194 -22.70 -8.31 24.37
C ASP A 194 -23.07 -6.86 24.06
N GLU A 195 -24.35 -6.57 23.92
CA GLU A 195 -24.86 -5.23 23.57
C GLU A 195 -24.57 -4.18 24.64
N LYS A 196 -24.27 -4.60 25.86
CA LYS A 196 -23.96 -3.70 26.98
C LYS A 196 -22.50 -3.25 26.99
N GLU A 197 -21.61 -3.94 26.25
CA GLU A 197 -20.22 -3.56 26.13
C GLU A 197 -20.08 -2.28 25.31
N GLN A 198 -19.41 -1.29 25.87
CA GLN A 198 -19.06 -0.08 25.13
C GLN A 198 -17.78 -0.31 24.32
N SER A 199 -17.83 -0.03 23.04
CA SER A 199 -16.68 -0.22 22.14
C SER A 199 -16.76 0.74 20.95
N VAL A 200 -15.69 0.78 20.18
CA VAL A 200 -15.64 1.53 18.92
C VAL A 200 -16.50 0.90 17.81
N TYR A 201 -17.05 -0.29 18.06
CA TYR A 201 -17.86 -1.05 17.08
C TYR A 201 -19.37 -0.91 17.28
N GLU A 202 -19.83 0.00 18.14
CA GLU A 202 -21.26 0.18 18.43
C GLU A 202 -22.11 0.39 17.17
N THR A 203 -21.58 1.05 16.16
CA THR A 203 -22.24 1.23 14.86
C THR A 203 -22.58 -0.10 14.17
N TYR A 204 -21.85 -1.16 14.50
CA TYR A 204 -21.99 -2.49 13.90
C TYR A 204 -22.73 -3.50 14.79
N TYR A 205 -23.29 -3.06 15.91
CA TYR A 205 -24.01 -3.97 16.83
C TYR A 205 -25.32 -4.49 16.24
N HIS A 206 -25.95 -3.73 15.35
CA HIS A 206 -27.13 -4.11 14.57
C HIS A 206 -26.93 -3.62 13.14
N PHE A 207 -26.07 -4.30 12.41
CA PHE A 207 -25.66 -3.86 11.08
C PHE A 207 -26.08 -4.87 10.01
N SER A 208 -26.59 -4.36 8.89
CA SER A 208 -26.87 -5.15 7.70
C SER A 208 -26.65 -4.29 6.47
N GLN A 209 -25.96 -4.84 5.48
CA GLN A 209 -25.74 -4.16 4.20
C GLN A 209 -25.62 -5.19 3.07
N PRO A 210 -26.13 -4.87 1.85
CA PRO A 210 -25.87 -5.69 0.68
C PRO A 210 -24.37 -5.89 0.46
N ILE A 211 -23.95 -7.11 0.17
CA ILE A 211 -22.53 -7.44 -0.09
C ILE A 211 -21.97 -6.58 -1.21
N SER A 212 -22.75 -6.38 -2.28
CA SER A 212 -22.36 -5.57 -3.44
C SER A 212 -22.09 -4.08 -3.15
N LYS A 213 -22.54 -3.59 -1.99
CA LYS A 213 -22.40 -2.19 -1.56
C LYS A 213 -21.43 -2.00 -0.41
N MET A 214 -20.71 -3.04 0.00
CA MET A 214 -19.78 -2.94 1.12
C MET A 214 -18.59 -2.04 0.79
N ALA A 215 -18.38 -1.03 1.64
CA ALA A 215 -17.19 -0.20 1.60
C ALA A 215 -16.02 -0.90 2.32
N GLY A 216 -14.81 -0.69 1.82
CA GLY A 216 -13.62 -1.36 2.36
C GLY A 216 -13.37 -1.09 3.84
N HIS A 217 -13.53 0.15 4.29
CA HIS A 217 -13.34 0.50 5.71
C HIS A 217 -14.31 -0.22 6.64
N ARG A 218 -15.54 -0.49 6.18
CA ARG A 218 -16.52 -1.26 6.95
C ARG A 218 -16.16 -2.74 7.04
N THR A 219 -15.69 -3.30 5.94
CA THR A 219 -15.18 -4.67 5.93
C THR A 219 -14.04 -4.86 6.93
N LEU A 220 -13.07 -3.94 6.94
CA LEU A 220 -11.94 -4.01 7.86
C LEU A 220 -12.37 -3.80 9.31
N ALA A 221 -13.32 -2.91 9.56
CA ALA A 221 -13.89 -2.71 10.90
C ALA A 221 -14.62 -3.95 11.42
N LEU A 222 -15.43 -4.60 10.57
CA LEU A 222 -16.12 -5.85 10.91
C LEU A 222 -15.13 -6.98 11.22
N ASN A 223 -14.08 -7.10 10.42
CA ASN A 223 -13.05 -8.12 10.63
C ASN A 223 -12.32 -7.93 11.96
N ARG A 224 -11.96 -6.69 12.30
CA ARG A 224 -11.32 -6.36 13.58
C ARG A 224 -12.26 -6.63 14.76
N GLY A 225 -13.51 -6.19 14.66
CA GLY A 225 -14.51 -6.43 15.71
C GLY A 225 -14.77 -7.91 15.94
N GLU A 226 -14.76 -8.72 14.90
CA GLU A 226 -14.87 -10.18 14.99
C GLU A 226 -13.62 -10.80 15.64
N ALA A 227 -12.42 -10.37 15.23
CA ALA A 227 -11.16 -10.84 15.80
C ALA A 227 -11.02 -10.49 17.30
N GLU A 228 -11.51 -9.33 17.71
CA GLU A 228 -11.54 -8.90 19.11
C GLU A 228 -12.71 -9.52 19.91
N LYS A 229 -13.51 -10.35 19.26
CA LYS A 229 -14.66 -11.06 19.86
C LYS A 229 -15.78 -10.13 20.37
N VAL A 230 -15.89 -8.96 19.80
CA VAL A 230 -16.95 -7.98 20.06
C VAL A 230 -18.15 -8.23 19.14
N LEU A 231 -17.90 -8.58 17.90
CA LEU A 231 -18.91 -8.79 16.87
C LEU A 231 -19.02 -10.25 16.43
N THR A 232 -20.22 -10.63 16.00
CA THR A 232 -20.49 -11.84 15.24
C THR A 232 -20.92 -11.41 13.83
N VAL A 233 -20.13 -11.80 12.82
CA VAL A 233 -20.33 -11.39 11.43
C VAL A 233 -20.78 -12.59 10.59
N LYS A 234 -21.83 -12.42 9.81
CA LYS A 234 -22.41 -13.49 8.97
C LYS A 234 -22.74 -12.99 7.58
N ILE A 235 -22.66 -13.91 6.62
CA ILE A 235 -23.19 -13.72 5.27
C ILE A 235 -24.59 -14.35 5.24
N VAL A 236 -25.56 -13.56 4.85
CA VAL A 236 -26.95 -14.03 4.65
C VAL A 236 -27.18 -14.18 3.15
N ALA A 237 -27.22 -15.42 2.69
CA ALA A 237 -27.45 -15.78 1.30
C ALA A 237 -28.95 -15.87 0.98
N PRO A 238 -29.35 -15.75 -0.31
CA PRO A 238 -30.72 -16.02 -0.75
C PRO A 238 -30.99 -17.54 -0.79
N GLU A 239 -31.13 -18.14 0.38
CA GLU A 239 -31.14 -19.58 0.57
C GLU A 239 -32.27 -20.29 -0.18
N THR A 240 -33.49 -19.73 -0.16
CA THR A 240 -34.65 -20.32 -0.86
C THR A 240 -34.39 -20.47 -2.35
N GLU A 241 -33.84 -19.44 -3.00
CA GLU A 241 -33.52 -19.46 -4.42
C GLU A 241 -32.37 -20.41 -4.74
N ILE A 242 -31.37 -20.46 -3.86
CA ILE A 242 -30.23 -21.39 -4.00
C ILE A 242 -30.68 -22.84 -3.92
N LEU A 243 -31.51 -23.17 -2.94
CA LEU A 243 -32.07 -24.54 -2.79
C LEU A 243 -32.95 -24.91 -3.99
N SER A 244 -33.79 -24.00 -4.48
CA SER A 244 -34.57 -24.20 -5.70
C SER A 244 -33.70 -24.47 -6.91
N TYR A 245 -32.63 -23.74 -7.07
CA TYR A 245 -31.66 -23.96 -8.15
C TYR A 245 -31.01 -25.34 -8.06
N LEU A 246 -30.53 -25.74 -6.88
CA LEU A 246 -29.92 -27.05 -6.68
C LEU A 246 -30.90 -28.19 -6.91
N GLU A 247 -32.10 -28.08 -6.38
CA GLU A 247 -33.15 -29.05 -6.61
C GLU A 247 -33.49 -29.22 -8.09
N SER A 248 -33.58 -28.12 -8.82
CA SER A 248 -33.85 -28.16 -10.28
C SER A 248 -32.76 -28.85 -11.09
N ARG A 249 -31.53 -28.83 -10.59
CA ARG A 249 -30.38 -29.46 -11.24
C ARG A 249 -30.14 -30.89 -10.83
N VAL A 250 -30.44 -31.24 -9.58
CA VAL A 250 -30.19 -32.58 -9.01
C VAL A 250 -31.39 -33.49 -9.21
N ILE A 251 -32.59 -32.98 -9.00
CA ILE A 251 -33.84 -33.75 -9.16
C ILE A 251 -34.34 -33.56 -10.60
N THR A 252 -33.96 -34.47 -11.47
CA THR A 252 -34.26 -34.40 -12.92
C THR A 252 -35.51 -35.19 -13.32
N ARG A 253 -36.05 -36.01 -12.41
CA ARG A 253 -37.22 -36.84 -12.64
C ARG A 253 -38.15 -36.80 -11.44
N ASP A 254 -39.44 -36.83 -11.68
CA ASP A 254 -40.44 -36.96 -10.63
C ASP A 254 -40.52 -38.43 -10.23
N ASN A 255 -39.80 -38.77 -9.16
CA ASN A 255 -39.75 -40.13 -8.63
C ASN A 255 -40.10 -40.11 -7.13
N PRO A 256 -41.24 -40.70 -6.72
CA PRO A 256 -41.68 -40.66 -5.33
C PRO A 256 -40.74 -41.39 -4.35
N ILE A 257 -39.86 -42.25 -4.85
CA ILE A 257 -38.87 -42.98 -4.05
C ILE A 257 -37.65 -42.14 -3.77
N THR A 258 -37.08 -41.50 -4.82
CA THR A 258 -35.78 -40.81 -4.74
C THR A 258 -35.90 -39.32 -4.52
N SER A 259 -36.95 -38.65 -5.01
CA SER A 259 -37.08 -37.20 -4.91
C SER A 259 -37.09 -36.67 -3.45
N PRO A 260 -37.84 -37.23 -2.50
CA PRO A 260 -37.77 -36.76 -1.12
C PRO A 260 -36.37 -36.88 -0.49
N THR A 261 -35.67 -37.97 -0.79
CA THR A 261 -34.31 -38.20 -0.32
C THR A 261 -33.34 -37.18 -0.92
N LEU A 262 -33.45 -36.91 -2.21
CA LEU A 262 -32.63 -35.93 -2.89
C LEU A 262 -32.89 -34.49 -2.40
N GLU A 263 -34.12 -34.14 -2.05
CA GLU A 263 -34.43 -32.86 -1.39
C GLU A 263 -33.68 -32.70 -0.07
N GLU A 264 -33.65 -33.74 0.77
CA GLU A 264 -32.86 -33.74 2.01
C GLU A 264 -31.35 -33.62 1.73
N VAL A 265 -30.85 -34.35 0.75
CA VAL A 265 -29.44 -34.32 0.36
C VAL A 265 -29.02 -32.94 -0.11
N VAL A 266 -29.85 -32.26 -0.91
CA VAL A 266 -29.60 -30.91 -1.38
C VAL A 266 -29.49 -29.93 -0.21
N LYS A 267 -30.42 -30.00 0.75
CA LYS A 267 -30.39 -29.17 1.96
C LYS A 267 -29.14 -29.41 2.80
N ASP A 268 -28.79 -30.69 3.01
CA ASP A 268 -27.58 -31.06 3.77
C ASP A 268 -26.31 -30.60 3.05
N SER A 269 -26.19 -30.85 1.76
CA SER A 269 -25.05 -30.43 0.96
C SER A 269 -24.83 -28.92 1.04
N TYR A 270 -25.91 -28.16 0.86
CA TYR A 270 -25.82 -26.70 0.93
C TYR A 270 -25.45 -26.23 2.34
N SER A 271 -26.20 -26.62 3.37
CA SER A 271 -26.01 -26.10 4.72
C SER A 271 -24.70 -26.53 5.38
N ARG A 272 -24.27 -27.75 5.13
CA ARG A 272 -23.08 -28.34 5.76
C ARG A 272 -21.81 -28.15 4.97
N LEU A 273 -21.84 -28.22 3.64
CA LEU A 273 -20.66 -28.24 2.77
C LEU A 273 -20.48 -26.97 1.93
N ILE A 274 -21.53 -26.50 1.27
CA ILE A 274 -21.43 -25.39 0.32
C ILE A 274 -21.47 -24.03 1.03
N ALA A 275 -22.48 -23.77 1.84
CA ALA A 275 -22.69 -22.47 2.46
C ALA A 275 -21.50 -22.00 3.32
N PRO A 276 -20.91 -22.83 4.20
CA PRO A 276 -19.73 -22.40 4.96
C PRO A 276 -18.54 -22.08 4.10
N ALA A 277 -18.33 -22.83 3.03
CA ALA A 277 -17.21 -22.60 2.10
C ALA A 277 -17.40 -21.31 1.30
N ILE A 278 -18.59 -21.09 0.75
CA ILE A 278 -18.93 -19.87 0.01
C ILE A 278 -18.86 -18.64 0.92
N GLU A 279 -19.33 -18.74 2.15
CA GLU A 279 -19.20 -17.65 3.13
C GLU A 279 -17.74 -17.26 3.37
N ARG A 280 -16.87 -18.24 3.60
CA ARG A 280 -15.42 -17.98 3.75
C ARG A 280 -14.82 -17.34 2.50
N GLU A 281 -15.16 -17.83 1.33
CA GLU A 281 -14.67 -17.28 0.05
C GLU A 281 -15.11 -15.83 -0.14
N ILE A 282 -16.37 -15.51 0.14
CA ILE A 282 -16.89 -14.15 0.03
C ILE A 282 -16.25 -13.23 1.07
N ARG A 283 -16.09 -13.69 2.31
CA ARG A 283 -15.40 -12.92 3.35
C ARG A 283 -13.96 -12.64 2.96
N ASN A 284 -13.26 -13.62 2.40
CA ASN A 284 -11.90 -13.45 1.89
C ASN A 284 -11.85 -12.47 0.71
N LEU A 285 -12.78 -12.58 -0.22
CA LEU A 285 -12.86 -11.67 -1.36
C LEU A 285 -13.08 -10.21 -0.91
N LEU A 286 -14.02 -9.98 -0.01
CA LEU A 286 -14.28 -8.66 0.56
C LEU A 286 -13.06 -8.11 1.29
N THR A 287 -12.37 -8.95 2.05
CA THR A 287 -11.14 -8.58 2.77
C THR A 287 -10.03 -8.21 1.81
N GLU A 288 -9.78 -9.01 0.78
CA GLU A 288 -8.76 -8.70 -0.24
C GLU A 288 -9.04 -7.39 -0.96
N GLN A 289 -10.29 -7.16 -1.36
CA GLN A 289 -10.70 -5.91 -2.01
C GLN A 289 -10.54 -4.71 -1.08
N ALA A 290 -10.91 -4.86 0.20
CA ALA A 290 -10.76 -3.81 1.21
C ALA A 290 -9.30 -3.50 1.49
N GLU A 291 -8.45 -4.53 1.61
CA GLU A 291 -7.01 -4.37 1.81
C GLU A 291 -6.34 -3.69 0.63
N GLU A 292 -6.62 -4.11 -0.60
CA GLU A 292 -6.05 -3.47 -1.80
C GLU A 292 -6.45 -1.99 -1.90
N GLY A 293 -7.70 -1.66 -1.64
CA GLY A 293 -8.17 -0.28 -1.59
C GLY A 293 -7.46 0.54 -0.53
N ALA A 294 -7.34 0.01 0.69
CA ALA A 294 -6.66 0.66 1.81
C ALA A 294 -5.15 0.82 1.55
N ILE A 295 -4.50 -0.20 1.03
CA ILE A 295 -3.06 -0.15 0.68
C ILE A 295 -2.80 0.93 -0.37
N ARG A 296 -3.68 1.07 -1.35
CA ARG A 296 -3.55 2.13 -2.36
C ARG A 296 -3.62 3.52 -1.73
N VAL A 297 -4.56 3.75 -0.81
CA VAL A 297 -4.67 5.01 -0.07
C VAL A 297 -3.42 5.23 0.80
N PHE A 298 -2.97 4.22 1.53
CA PHE A 298 -1.76 4.30 2.35
C PHE A 298 -0.53 4.62 1.52
N GLY A 299 -0.41 4.01 0.34
CA GLY A 299 0.66 4.31 -0.60
C GLY A 299 0.66 5.77 -1.04
N LYS A 300 -0.51 6.33 -1.36
CA LYS A 300 -0.64 7.74 -1.71
C LYS A 300 -0.32 8.66 -0.54
N ASN A 301 -0.77 8.34 0.66
CA ASN A 301 -0.44 9.10 1.86
C ASN A 301 1.06 9.08 2.13
N LEU A 302 1.69 7.93 2.02
CA LEU A 302 3.15 7.80 2.18
C LEU A 302 3.90 8.61 1.12
N GLU A 303 3.50 8.52 -0.13
CA GLU A 303 4.10 9.31 -1.22
C GLU A 303 4.07 10.81 -0.90
N GLN A 304 2.94 11.32 -0.42
CA GLN A 304 2.82 12.75 -0.07
C GLN A 304 3.73 13.13 1.10
N LEU A 305 3.89 12.27 2.09
CA LEU A 305 4.82 12.51 3.20
C LEU A 305 6.28 12.53 2.72
N LEU A 306 6.66 11.58 1.87
CA LEU A 306 8.01 11.49 1.33
C LEU A 306 8.33 12.64 0.37
N MET A 307 7.35 13.12 -0.36
CA MET A 307 7.48 14.19 -1.36
C MET A 307 7.26 15.59 -0.80
N GLN A 308 7.17 15.76 0.52
CA GLN A 308 7.13 17.08 1.14
C GLN A 308 8.42 17.85 0.82
N PRO A 309 8.32 19.15 0.48
CA PRO A 309 9.51 19.96 0.23
C PRO A 309 10.43 19.98 1.45
N PRO A 310 11.74 19.78 1.26
CA PRO A 310 12.70 19.95 2.33
C PRO A 310 12.79 21.43 2.74
N ILE A 311 13.04 21.68 4.02
CA ILE A 311 13.28 23.02 4.54
C ILE A 311 14.80 23.19 4.68
N ALA A 312 15.44 23.70 3.64
CA ALA A 312 16.87 23.83 3.59
C ALA A 312 17.39 25.14 4.22
N GLY A 313 18.65 25.15 4.60
CA GLY A 313 19.39 26.35 5.01
C GLY A 313 19.10 26.85 6.41
N GLN A 314 18.39 26.09 7.24
CA GLN A 314 18.05 26.50 8.60
C GLN A 314 18.68 25.57 9.65
N THR A 315 19.06 26.17 10.80
CA THR A 315 19.43 25.43 11.99
C THR A 315 18.14 25.08 12.76
N VAL A 316 17.92 23.81 12.99
CA VAL A 316 16.68 23.27 13.56
C VAL A 316 16.92 22.71 14.94
N LEU A 317 16.03 23.03 15.87
CA LEU A 317 15.95 22.39 17.18
C LEU A 317 14.91 21.27 17.11
N GLY A 318 15.37 20.01 17.17
CA GLY A 318 14.50 18.86 17.33
C GLY A 318 14.08 18.70 18.78
N TRP A 319 12.81 18.45 18.99
CA TRP A 319 12.21 18.36 20.33
C TRP A 319 11.37 17.09 20.44
N ASP A 320 11.87 16.15 21.21
CA ASP A 320 11.15 14.90 21.53
C ASP A 320 10.44 15.09 22.87
N PRO A 321 9.12 15.34 22.88
CA PRO A 321 8.39 15.67 24.10
C PRO A 321 8.20 14.45 24.99
N ALA A 322 8.33 14.64 26.30
CA ALA A 322 8.04 13.64 27.30
C ALA A 322 7.68 14.30 28.63
N PHE A 323 7.04 13.55 29.51
CA PHE A 323 6.73 14.00 30.85
C PHE A 323 7.89 13.73 31.83
N ARG A 324 7.86 12.61 32.52
CA ARG A 324 8.79 12.28 33.59
C ARG A 324 10.27 12.25 33.18
N THR A 325 10.57 11.68 32.06
CA THR A 325 11.95 11.48 31.58
C THR A 325 12.59 12.75 31.01
N GLY A 326 11.81 13.82 30.89
CA GLY A 326 12.26 15.08 30.31
C GLY A 326 12.17 15.11 28.77
N CYS A 327 12.07 16.31 28.22
CA CYS A 327 12.08 16.54 26.80
C CYS A 327 13.51 16.52 26.26
N LYS A 328 13.79 15.71 25.26
CA LYS A 328 15.11 15.60 24.64
C LYS A 328 15.20 16.59 23.49
N LEU A 329 16.26 17.35 23.48
CA LEU A 329 16.53 18.37 22.45
C LEU A 329 17.78 18.03 21.66
N ALA A 330 17.76 18.27 20.37
CA ALA A 330 18.93 18.19 19.50
C ALA A 330 19.00 19.41 18.60
N VAL A 331 20.12 20.08 18.57
CA VAL A 331 20.39 21.19 17.65
C VAL A 331 21.10 20.61 16.42
N VAL A 332 20.52 20.84 15.24
CA VAL A 332 21.01 20.30 13.99
C VAL A 332 21.27 21.44 13.02
N ASP A 333 22.48 21.49 12.46
CA ASP A 333 22.85 22.51 11.49
C ASP A 333 22.19 22.30 10.12
N PRO A 334 22.29 23.23 9.18
CA PRO A 334 21.67 23.09 7.86
C PRO A 334 22.11 21.85 7.06
N THR A 335 23.26 21.24 7.41
CA THR A 335 23.76 20.03 6.76
C THR A 335 23.26 18.73 7.40
N GLY A 336 22.50 18.82 8.49
CA GLY A 336 22.02 17.67 9.24
C GLY A 336 22.97 17.20 10.34
N LYS A 337 24.07 17.91 10.59
CA LYS A 337 25.01 17.58 11.68
C LYS A 337 24.44 18.00 13.02
N VAL A 338 24.49 17.10 14.01
CA VAL A 338 24.10 17.41 15.39
C VAL A 338 25.19 18.26 16.05
N LEU A 339 24.82 19.46 16.50
CA LEU A 339 25.72 20.39 17.17
C LEU A 339 25.70 20.26 18.68
N ASP A 340 24.53 19.95 19.26
CA ASP A 340 24.33 19.87 20.67
C ASP A 340 23.11 19.03 21.02
N THR A 341 23.10 18.43 22.21
CA THR A 341 21.93 17.72 22.77
C THR A 341 21.76 18.09 24.23
N VAL A 342 20.51 18.33 24.63
CA VAL A 342 20.18 18.74 26.00
C VAL A 342 18.87 18.09 26.44
N VAL A 343 18.69 17.85 27.70
CA VAL A 343 17.41 17.43 28.27
C VAL A 343 16.86 18.57 29.14
N ILE A 344 15.58 18.90 28.94
CA ILE A 344 14.88 19.91 29.74
C ILE A 344 13.62 19.29 30.37
N TYR A 345 13.14 19.88 31.44
CA TYR A 345 12.04 19.35 32.24
C TYR A 345 10.90 20.38 32.41
N PRO A 346 10.33 20.91 31.30
CA PRO A 346 9.28 21.92 31.40
C PRO A 346 7.90 21.38 31.72
N THR A 347 7.74 20.05 31.66
CA THR A 347 6.47 19.35 31.79
C THR A 347 6.35 18.61 33.12
N ALA A 348 5.12 18.17 33.45
CA ALA A 348 4.90 17.41 34.66
C ALA A 348 5.77 16.13 34.72
N PRO A 349 6.21 15.66 35.89
CA PRO A 349 5.93 16.21 37.23
C PRO A 349 6.87 17.35 37.66
N GLN A 350 8.00 17.55 36.93
CA GLN A 350 9.02 18.54 37.38
C GLN A 350 8.57 20.00 37.19
N ASN A 351 7.88 20.29 36.11
CA ASN A 351 7.38 21.64 35.74
C ASN A 351 8.42 22.76 35.85
N LYS A 352 9.67 22.48 35.49
CA LYS A 352 10.79 23.44 35.51
C LYS A 352 10.79 24.34 34.30
N VAL A 353 9.71 25.09 34.11
CA VAL A 353 9.49 25.91 32.93
C VAL A 353 10.51 27.04 32.78
N LYS A 354 10.80 27.74 33.88
CA LYS A 354 11.77 28.84 33.90
C LYS A 354 13.20 28.40 33.53
N GLU A 355 13.63 27.28 34.04
CA GLU A 355 14.94 26.70 33.73
C GLU A 355 15.01 26.22 32.29
N ALA A 356 13.93 25.58 31.81
CA ALA A 356 13.81 25.15 30.43
C ALA A 356 13.86 26.32 29.43
N LYS A 357 13.14 27.41 29.69
CA LYS A 357 13.17 28.63 28.89
C LYS A 357 14.57 29.27 28.87
N ALA A 358 15.27 29.28 30.01
CA ALA A 358 16.64 29.81 30.08
C ALA A 358 17.60 29.00 29.21
N THR A 359 17.49 27.67 29.24
CA THR A 359 18.27 26.78 28.39
C THR A 359 17.96 26.99 26.91
N LEU A 360 16.69 27.09 26.55
CA LEU A 360 16.24 27.33 25.19
C LEU A 360 16.74 28.67 24.65
N LYS A 361 16.67 29.72 25.44
CA LYS A 361 17.20 31.07 25.06
C LYS A 361 18.69 31.00 24.73
N LYS A 362 19.47 30.30 25.56
CA LYS A 362 20.91 30.09 25.31
C LYS A 362 21.18 29.33 24.02
N LEU A 363 20.44 28.25 23.77
CA LEU A 363 20.61 27.46 22.55
C LEU A 363 20.26 28.26 21.30
N ILE A 364 19.15 29.00 21.32
CA ILE A 364 18.71 29.84 20.21
C ILE A 364 19.76 30.92 19.89
N GLU A 365 20.26 31.59 20.89
CA GLU A 365 21.29 32.63 20.73
C GLU A 365 22.61 32.04 20.24
N LYS A 366 23.07 30.95 20.85
CA LYS A 366 24.37 30.33 20.52
C LYS A 366 24.44 29.75 19.12
N TYR A 367 23.41 29.07 18.70
CA TYR A 367 23.38 28.33 17.42
C TYR A 367 22.56 29.02 16.34
N HIS A 368 21.98 30.18 16.60
CA HIS A 368 21.12 30.91 15.68
C HIS A 368 19.96 30.05 15.16
N ILE A 369 19.29 29.34 16.06
CA ILE A 369 18.15 28.49 15.75
C ILE A 369 17.01 29.36 15.21
N THR A 370 16.43 28.96 14.07
CA THR A 370 15.33 29.67 13.42
C THR A 370 14.04 28.85 13.35
N LEU A 371 14.15 27.56 13.62
CA LEU A 371 13.03 26.63 13.47
C LEU A 371 13.07 25.55 14.55
N ILE A 372 11.92 25.27 15.14
CA ILE A 372 11.74 24.21 16.11
C ILE A 372 10.87 23.11 15.49
N SER A 373 11.37 21.90 15.49
CA SER A 373 10.64 20.69 15.07
C SER A 373 10.16 19.95 16.30
N LEU A 374 8.88 20.10 16.63
CA LEU A 374 8.26 19.48 17.79
C LEU A 374 7.59 18.16 17.41
N GLY A 375 8.01 17.07 18.03
CA GLY A 375 7.34 15.77 17.88
C GLY A 375 5.91 15.81 18.43
N ASN A 376 5.02 15.05 17.81
CA ASN A 376 3.58 15.04 18.14
C ASN A 376 3.17 13.99 19.18
N GLY A 377 4.13 13.38 19.86
CA GLY A 377 3.88 12.34 20.86
C GLY A 377 3.37 12.86 22.21
N THR A 378 3.58 12.04 23.23
CA THR A 378 3.21 12.36 24.60
C THR A 378 3.83 13.69 25.04
N ALA A 379 3.07 14.53 25.72
CA ALA A 379 3.49 15.88 26.18
C ALA A 379 3.74 16.92 25.06
N SER A 380 3.33 16.64 23.86
CA SER A 380 3.47 17.59 22.73
C SER A 380 2.71 18.90 22.99
N ARG A 381 1.51 18.82 23.50
CA ARG A 381 0.67 20.00 23.81
C ARG A 381 1.32 20.91 24.85
N GLU A 382 1.79 20.33 25.94
CA GLU A 382 2.43 21.04 27.03
C GLU A 382 3.73 21.69 26.55
N SER A 383 4.50 20.98 25.75
CA SER A 383 5.72 21.47 25.12
C SER A 383 5.43 22.63 24.16
N GLU A 384 4.36 22.53 23.36
CA GLU A 384 3.95 23.58 22.44
C GLU A 384 3.62 24.89 23.18
N GLN A 385 2.93 24.81 24.31
CA GLN A 385 2.63 25.96 25.12
C GLN A 385 3.90 26.67 25.63
N VAL A 386 4.88 25.90 26.06
CA VAL A 386 6.18 26.44 26.49
C VAL A 386 6.87 27.14 25.32
N ILE A 387 6.83 26.55 24.12
CA ILE A 387 7.41 27.14 22.90
C ILE A 387 6.73 28.48 22.59
N VAL A 388 5.40 28.53 22.59
CA VAL A 388 4.64 29.75 22.28
C VAL A 388 4.95 30.87 23.27
N GLU A 389 5.00 30.56 24.57
CA GLU A 389 5.39 31.54 25.59
C GLU A 389 6.82 32.04 25.40
N LEU A 390 7.75 31.13 25.11
CA LEU A 390 9.16 31.47 24.83
C LEU A 390 9.29 32.41 23.64
N LEU A 391 8.57 32.12 22.55
CA LEU A 391 8.65 32.92 21.32
C LEU A 391 8.20 34.37 21.52
N LYS A 392 7.30 34.60 22.49
CA LYS A 392 6.89 35.96 22.87
C LYS A 392 7.94 36.72 23.71
N GLU A 393 8.85 35.97 24.34
CA GLU A 393 9.87 36.54 25.25
C GLU A 393 11.22 36.84 24.59
N ILE A 394 11.43 36.34 23.37
CA ILE A 394 12.71 36.46 22.67
C ILE A 394 12.64 37.44 21.49
N PRO A 395 13.75 38.15 21.18
CA PRO A 395 13.79 39.07 20.04
C PRO A 395 14.00 38.34 18.71
N GLU A 396 14.58 37.14 18.72
CA GLU A 396 14.88 36.36 17.52
C GLU A 396 13.58 35.86 16.88
N LYS A 397 13.54 35.82 15.54
CA LYS A 397 12.45 35.26 14.78
C LYS A 397 12.59 33.75 14.68
N VAL A 398 11.88 33.03 15.51
CA VAL A 398 11.83 31.57 15.52
C VAL A 398 10.39 31.11 15.28
N GLN A 399 10.23 30.14 14.43
CA GLN A 399 8.96 29.49 14.17
C GLN A 399 9.03 28.03 14.60
N TYR A 400 7.90 27.38 14.72
CA TYR A 400 7.84 25.96 15.03
C TYR A 400 6.88 25.22 14.14
N VAL A 401 7.07 23.92 14.01
CA VAL A 401 6.19 23.00 13.30
C VAL A 401 6.02 21.76 14.15
N ILE A 402 4.81 21.24 14.24
CA ILE A 402 4.56 19.95 14.86
C ILE A 402 4.81 18.88 13.80
N VAL A 403 5.71 17.95 14.09
CA VAL A 403 6.17 16.92 13.18
C VAL A 403 5.74 15.55 13.70
N SER A 404 5.27 14.67 12.81
CA SER A 404 5.01 13.29 13.21
C SER A 404 6.29 12.61 13.66
N GLU A 405 6.28 12.05 14.85
CA GLU A 405 7.38 11.23 15.36
C GLU A 405 7.18 9.73 15.11
N SER A 406 6.22 9.37 14.27
CA SER A 406 5.97 7.99 13.89
C SER A 406 7.24 7.30 13.41
N GLY A 407 7.53 6.13 13.97
CA GLY A 407 8.73 5.38 13.66
C GLY A 407 10.04 5.93 14.24
N ALA A 408 10.05 7.09 14.91
CA ALA A 408 11.27 7.62 15.53
C ALA A 408 11.83 6.70 16.62
N SER A 409 10.96 6.07 17.40
CA SER A 409 11.35 5.07 18.39
C SER A 409 11.93 3.80 17.75
N VAL A 410 11.38 3.38 16.62
CA VAL A 410 11.89 2.24 15.85
C VAL A 410 13.28 2.57 15.30
N TYR A 411 13.44 3.75 14.72
CA TYR A 411 14.74 4.22 14.23
C TYR A 411 15.77 4.31 15.36
N SER A 412 15.44 4.97 16.46
CA SER A 412 16.39 5.23 17.56
C SER A 412 16.92 3.95 18.21
N ALA A 413 16.12 2.89 18.22
CA ALA A 413 16.49 1.57 18.71
C ALA A 413 17.16 0.68 17.64
N SER A 414 17.25 1.13 16.40
CA SER A 414 17.77 0.34 15.28
C SER A 414 19.30 0.24 15.29
N LYS A 415 19.80 -0.78 14.61
CA LYS A 415 21.25 -0.94 14.37
C LYS A 415 21.82 0.27 13.61
N LEU A 416 21.08 0.78 12.63
CA LEU A 416 21.47 1.95 11.85
C LEU A 416 21.68 3.17 12.72
N ALA A 417 20.77 3.46 13.65
CA ALA A 417 20.90 4.59 14.56
C ALA A 417 22.09 4.43 15.50
N THR A 418 22.37 3.20 15.94
CA THR A 418 23.56 2.88 16.74
C THR A 418 24.85 3.14 15.96
N GLU A 419 24.89 2.82 14.68
CA GLU A 419 26.03 3.07 13.80
C GLU A 419 26.20 4.59 13.51
N GLU A 420 25.12 5.32 13.31
CA GLU A 420 25.15 6.78 13.11
C GLU A 420 25.57 7.55 14.38
N PHE A 421 25.04 7.15 15.52
CA PHE A 421 25.22 7.85 16.80
C PHE A 421 25.58 6.87 17.91
N PRO A 422 26.78 6.27 17.87
CA PRO A 422 27.16 5.26 18.86
C PRO A 422 27.25 5.78 20.30
N ASN A 423 27.46 7.10 20.47
CA ASN A 423 27.60 7.74 21.78
C ASN A 423 26.31 8.41 22.28
N PHE A 424 25.22 8.34 21.50
CA PHE A 424 23.93 8.88 21.91
C PHE A 424 23.02 7.78 22.45
N ASP A 425 22.18 8.13 23.39
CA ASP A 425 21.08 7.27 23.84
C ASP A 425 19.90 7.36 22.84
N VAL A 426 18.85 6.57 23.07
CA VAL A 426 17.67 6.53 22.20
C VAL A 426 16.93 7.88 22.16
N GLY A 427 16.90 8.63 23.25
CA GLY A 427 16.25 9.93 23.31
C GLY A 427 16.99 10.99 22.47
N GLN A 428 18.31 11.02 22.54
CA GLN A 428 19.13 11.90 21.72
C GLN A 428 19.01 11.60 20.24
N ARG A 429 18.99 10.33 19.87
CA ARG A 429 18.79 9.86 18.48
C ARG A 429 17.42 10.24 17.96
N SER A 430 16.39 10.09 18.79
CA SER A 430 15.01 10.45 18.42
C SER A 430 14.88 11.96 18.17
N ALA A 431 15.42 12.79 19.04
CA ALA A 431 15.41 14.25 18.87
C ALA A 431 16.13 14.70 17.60
N ALA A 432 17.29 14.10 17.30
CA ALA A 432 18.04 14.36 16.09
C ALA A 432 17.24 13.98 14.83
N SER A 433 16.56 12.83 14.87
CA SER A 433 15.70 12.36 13.79
C SER A 433 14.52 13.31 13.54
N ILE A 434 13.86 13.78 14.59
CA ILE A 434 12.75 14.74 14.51
C ILE A 434 13.20 16.04 13.84
N ALA A 435 14.38 16.54 14.16
CA ALA A 435 14.96 17.72 13.50
C ALA A 435 15.22 17.48 12.02
N ARG A 436 15.84 16.35 11.69
CA ARG A 436 16.21 16.00 10.30
C ARG A 436 15.01 15.73 9.42
N ARG A 437 13.91 15.22 9.97
CA ARG A 437 12.65 15.02 9.23
C ARG A 437 12.10 16.31 8.65
N LEU A 438 12.31 17.42 9.34
CA LEU A 438 11.88 18.71 8.87
C LEU A 438 12.80 19.25 7.79
N GLN A 439 14.11 18.99 7.92
CA GLN A 439 15.11 19.43 6.93
C GLN A 439 14.96 18.70 5.60
N ASP A 440 14.86 17.37 5.61
CA ASP A 440 14.62 16.55 4.43
C ASP A 440 13.83 15.29 4.82
N PRO A 441 12.51 15.30 4.66
CA PRO A 441 11.66 14.17 5.03
C PRO A 441 12.05 12.86 4.34
N LEU A 442 12.31 12.88 3.05
CA LEU A 442 12.65 11.69 2.27
C LEU A 442 13.94 11.06 2.76
N ALA A 443 15.00 11.85 2.89
CA ALA A 443 16.31 11.36 3.32
C ALA A 443 16.28 10.73 4.72
N GLU A 444 15.44 11.22 5.61
CA GLU A 444 15.31 10.67 6.97
C GLU A 444 14.34 9.49 7.06
N LEU A 445 13.18 9.59 6.40
CA LEU A 445 12.15 8.54 6.47
C LEU A 445 12.55 7.23 5.79
N VAL A 446 13.46 7.24 4.83
CA VAL A 446 13.98 6.00 4.21
C VAL A 446 14.76 5.11 5.20
N LYS A 447 15.18 5.64 6.35
CA LYS A 447 15.85 4.89 7.42
C LYS A 447 14.91 4.02 8.22
N ILE A 448 13.60 4.19 8.05
CA ILE A 448 12.54 3.56 8.83
C ILE A 448 11.77 2.61 7.91
N ASP A 449 11.37 1.45 8.43
CA ASP A 449 10.42 0.58 7.72
C ASP A 449 9.15 1.38 7.43
N PRO A 450 8.72 1.47 6.15
CA PRO A 450 7.53 2.23 5.78
C PRO A 450 6.28 1.89 6.59
N LYS A 451 6.14 0.65 7.05
CA LYS A 451 5.05 0.21 7.92
C LYS A 451 5.04 0.89 9.28
N ALA A 452 6.19 1.35 9.76
CA ALA A 452 6.32 2.03 11.05
C ALA A 452 5.96 3.52 11.00
N ILE A 453 5.72 4.07 9.81
CA ILE A 453 5.39 5.49 9.63
C ILE A 453 3.93 5.82 10.03
N GLY A 454 3.08 4.83 10.19
CA GLY A 454 1.73 5.02 10.73
C GLY A 454 0.76 5.76 9.80
N VAL A 455 0.85 5.53 8.50
CA VAL A 455 0.08 6.24 7.48
C VAL A 455 -1.35 5.72 7.27
N GLY A 456 -1.79 4.71 8.02
CA GLY A 456 -3.11 4.13 7.79
C GLY A 456 -3.79 3.48 8.99
N GLN A 457 -5.11 3.56 9.03
CA GLN A 457 -5.95 2.82 9.95
C GLN A 457 -6.02 1.35 9.51
N TYR A 458 -6.17 0.42 10.44
CA TYR A 458 -6.17 -1.04 10.17
C TYR A 458 -4.89 -1.59 9.54
N GLN A 459 -3.82 -0.81 9.52
CA GLN A 459 -2.54 -1.19 8.93
C GLN A 459 -2.00 -2.53 9.48
N HIS A 460 -2.15 -2.74 10.79
CA HIS A 460 -1.67 -3.95 11.47
C HIS A 460 -2.55 -5.19 11.24
N ASP A 461 -3.76 -5.01 10.72
CA ASP A 461 -4.71 -6.10 10.45
C ASP A 461 -4.57 -6.68 9.04
N MET A 462 -3.76 -6.05 8.20
CA MET A 462 -3.60 -6.41 6.80
C MET A 462 -2.56 -7.48 6.57
N ASN A 463 -2.56 -8.05 5.37
CA ASN A 463 -1.46 -8.88 4.89
C ASN A 463 -0.16 -8.08 4.91
N GLN A 464 0.72 -8.36 5.87
CA GLN A 464 1.95 -7.60 6.11
C GLN A 464 2.96 -7.72 4.97
N LYS A 465 2.99 -8.85 4.29
CA LYS A 465 3.87 -9.05 3.12
C LYS A 465 3.44 -8.13 1.97
N ARG A 466 2.16 -8.16 1.64
CA ARG A 466 1.59 -7.31 0.57
C ARG A 466 1.76 -5.83 0.89
N LEU A 467 1.52 -5.44 2.14
CA LEU A 467 1.71 -4.06 2.60
C LEU A 467 3.18 -3.63 2.47
N SER A 468 4.13 -4.46 2.90
CA SER A 468 5.57 -4.18 2.76
C SER A 468 5.99 -3.98 1.31
N GLU A 469 5.54 -4.85 0.42
CA GLU A 469 5.85 -4.77 -1.01
C GLU A 469 5.29 -3.48 -1.62
N ALA A 470 4.04 -3.14 -1.31
CA ALA A 470 3.39 -1.94 -1.84
C ALA A 470 4.04 -0.65 -1.33
N LEU A 471 4.26 -0.54 -0.01
CA LEU A 471 4.89 0.64 0.59
C LEU A 471 6.36 0.78 0.19
N GLY A 472 7.09 -0.34 0.11
CA GLY A 472 8.46 -0.37 -0.41
C GLY A 472 8.56 0.15 -1.84
N GLY A 473 7.59 -0.20 -2.68
CA GLY A 473 7.46 0.31 -4.05
C GLY A 473 7.24 1.83 -4.09
N VAL A 474 6.43 2.36 -3.19
CA VAL A 474 6.20 3.81 -3.08
C VAL A 474 7.50 4.55 -2.72
N VAL A 475 8.25 4.04 -1.77
CA VAL A 475 9.55 4.63 -1.38
C VAL A 475 10.53 4.60 -2.54
N GLU A 476 10.63 3.46 -3.22
CA GLU A 476 11.50 3.31 -4.40
C GLU A 476 11.15 4.31 -5.49
N ASP A 477 9.87 4.42 -5.84
CA ASP A 477 9.41 5.37 -6.86
C ASP A 477 9.71 6.82 -6.46
N SER A 478 9.49 7.17 -5.19
CA SER A 478 9.76 8.52 -4.67
C SER A 478 11.24 8.88 -4.71
N VAL A 479 12.10 7.98 -4.25
CA VAL A 479 13.57 8.20 -4.24
C VAL A 479 14.11 8.37 -5.66
N ASN A 480 13.71 7.50 -6.59
CA ASN A 480 14.18 7.60 -7.98
C ASN A 480 13.61 8.82 -8.72
N LYS A 481 12.40 9.23 -8.39
CA LYS A 481 11.77 10.42 -8.95
C LYS A 481 12.50 11.71 -8.56
N VAL A 482 12.93 11.78 -7.30
CA VAL A 482 13.72 12.90 -6.78
C VAL A 482 15.18 12.83 -7.25
N GLY A 483 15.75 11.62 -7.30
CA GLY A 483 17.16 11.41 -7.50
C GLY A 483 17.96 11.74 -6.24
N VAL A 484 19.21 11.34 -6.18
CA VAL A 484 20.06 11.59 -5.02
C VAL A 484 21.46 12.09 -5.42
N ASP A 485 22.10 12.85 -4.54
CA ASP A 485 23.49 13.24 -4.67
C ASP A 485 24.38 12.05 -4.26
N LEU A 486 25.16 11.55 -5.20
CA LEU A 486 26.06 10.41 -5.00
C LEU A 486 27.08 10.64 -3.87
N ASN A 487 27.51 11.88 -3.69
CA ASN A 487 28.54 12.24 -2.72
C ASN A 487 28.04 12.47 -1.30
N THR A 488 26.74 12.66 -1.11
CA THR A 488 26.16 12.96 0.22
C THR A 488 25.13 11.92 0.68
N ALA A 489 24.59 11.11 -0.22
CA ALA A 489 23.55 10.15 0.11
C ALA A 489 24.00 9.08 1.11
N SER A 490 23.13 8.78 2.07
CA SER A 490 23.31 7.68 3.01
C SER A 490 23.12 6.32 2.33
N ALA A 491 23.64 5.26 2.91
CA ALA A 491 23.42 3.90 2.42
C ALA A 491 21.92 3.53 2.36
N PRO A 492 21.08 3.83 3.35
CA PRO A 492 19.64 3.60 3.26
C PRO A 492 18.97 4.31 2.08
N LEU A 493 19.37 5.52 1.77
CA LEU A 493 18.84 6.27 0.63
C LEU A 493 19.29 5.66 -0.69
N LEU A 494 20.57 5.32 -0.82
CA LEU A 494 21.15 4.67 -2.01
C LEU A 494 20.51 3.31 -2.30
N GLU A 495 20.13 2.58 -1.27
CA GLU A 495 19.50 1.24 -1.40
C GLU A 495 18.20 1.26 -2.20
N TYR A 496 17.47 2.36 -2.21
CA TYR A 496 16.26 2.54 -3.00
C TYR A 496 16.50 3.00 -4.44
N ILE A 497 17.72 3.37 -4.79
CA ILE A 497 18.05 3.73 -6.17
C ILE A 497 18.02 2.50 -7.07
N SER A 498 17.48 2.69 -8.27
CA SER A 498 17.35 1.64 -9.29
C SER A 498 18.66 0.86 -9.48
N GLY A 499 18.58 -0.45 -9.33
CA GLY A 499 19.72 -1.35 -9.52
C GLY A 499 20.72 -1.42 -8.36
N ILE A 500 20.50 -0.67 -7.27
CA ILE A 500 21.37 -0.67 -6.09
C ILE A 500 20.80 -1.60 -5.02
N THR A 501 21.52 -2.67 -4.73
CA THR A 501 21.20 -3.55 -3.62
C THR A 501 21.74 -2.98 -2.30
N LYS A 502 21.34 -3.56 -1.18
CA LYS A 502 21.88 -3.21 0.14
C LYS A 502 23.41 -3.30 0.20
N THR A 503 23.95 -4.36 -0.39
CA THR A 503 25.41 -4.56 -0.50
C THR A 503 26.08 -3.48 -1.35
N LEU A 504 25.50 -3.15 -2.51
CA LEU A 504 26.03 -2.11 -3.37
C LEU A 504 25.96 -0.73 -2.72
N ALA A 505 24.90 -0.41 -1.99
CA ALA A 505 24.79 0.84 -1.26
C ALA A 505 25.93 1.01 -0.24
N LYS A 506 26.21 -0.03 0.53
CA LYS A 506 27.35 -0.06 1.47
C LYS A 506 28.68 0.07 0.75
N ASN A 507 28.86 -0.63 -0.37
CA ASN A 507 30.08 -0.56 -1.16
C ASN A 507 30.33 0.84 -1.73
N ILE A 508 29.29 1.53 -2.16
CA ILE A 508 29.38 2.92 -2.64
C ILE A 508 29.87 3.84 -1.53
N VAL A 509 29.28 3.74 -0.35
CA VAL A 509 29.66 4.55 0.82
C VAL A 509 31.11 4.25 1.23
N THR A 510 31.49 3.00 1.32
CA THR A 510 32.86 2.56 1.65
C THR A 510 33.87 3.07 0.62
N TYR A 511 33.56 2.95 -0.66
CA TYR A 511 34.41 3.49 -1.73
C TYR A 511 34.60 4.99 -1.61
N ARG A 512 33.51 5.71 -1.36
CA ARG A 512 33.53 7.17 -1.18
C ARG A 512 34.39 7.60 0.00
N GLU A 513 34.28 6.89 1.12
CA GLU A 513 35.10 7.16 2.32
C GLU A 513 36.59 6.89 2.10
N ALA A 514 36.92 5.85 1.34
CA ALA A 514 38.30 5.46 1.06
C ALA A 514 38.97 6.29 -0.03
N ASN A 515 38.24 6.72 -1.06
CA ASN A 515 38.78 7.35 -2.26
C ASN A 515 38.37 8.83 -2.44
N GLY A 516 37.62 9.39 -1.52
CA GLY A 516 37.07 10.73 -1.62
C GLY A 516 35.82 10.80 -2.51
N ARG A 517 35.37 12.00 -2.78
CA ARG A 517 34.15 12.20 -3.55
C ARG A 517 34.27 11.68 -4.98
N PHE A 518 33.15 11.22 -5.54
CA PHE A 518 33.07 10.89 -6.96
C PHE A 518 33.20 12.14 -7.82
N ALA A 519 34.08 12.09 -8.80
CA ALA A 519 34.29 13.17 -9.74
C ALA A 519 33.39 13.06 -10.99
N ASP A 520 33.09 11.84 -11.40
CA ASP A 520 32.15 11.56 -12.49
C ASP A 520 31.38 10.25 -12.26
N ARG A 521 30.31 10.05 -13.03
CA ARG A 521 29.45 8.85 -12.93
C ARG A 521 30.19 7.56 -13.30
N ARG A 522 31.20 7.63 -14.17
CA ARG A 522 31.97 6.42 -14.57
C ARG A 522 32.75 5.81 -13.41
N GLN A 523 33.11 6.59 -12.40
CA GLN A 523 33.76 6.07 -11.20
C GLN A 523 32.91 5.03 -10.47
N LEU A 524 31.60 5.01 -10.66
CA LEU A 524 30.73 3.95 -10.12
C LEU A 524 31.18 2.57 -10.55
N LEU A 525 31.74 2.40 -11.74
CA LEU A 525 32.24 1.13 -12.23
C LEU A 525 33.45 0.60 -11.44
N LYS A 526 34.11 1.45 -10.65
CA LYS A 526 35.20 1.08 -9.74
C LYS A 526 34.71 0.57 -8.39
N VAL A 527 33.43 0.76 -8.08
CA VAL A 527 32.83 0.26 -6.83
C VAL A 527 32.76 -1.27 -6.89
N PRO A 528 33.21 -1.98 -5.83
CA PRO A 528 33.13 -3.44 -5.78
C PRO A 528 31.70 -3.95 -6.01
N LYS A 529 31.58 -4.98 -6.87
CA LYS A 529 30.32 -5.62 -7.28
C LYS A 529 29.36 -4.78 -8.11
N LEU A 530 29.70 -3.55 -8.44
CA LEU A 530 28.89 -2.69 -9.31
C LEU A 530 29.35 -2.89 -10.75
N GLY A 531 28.66 -3.76 -11.48
CA GLY A 531 28.96 -4.07 -12.87
C GLY A 531 28.21 -3.19 -13.87
N PRO A 532 28.37 -3.45 -15.18
CA PRO A 532 27.73 -2.65 -16.23
C PRO A 532 26.21 -2.60 -16.15
N LYS A 533 25.56 -3.69 -15.76
CA LYS A 533 24.09 -3.71 -15.64
C LYS A 533 23.59 -2.83 -14.50
N ALA A 534 24.22 -2.91 -13.34
CA ALA A 534 23.90 -2.03 -12.20
C ALA A 534 24.16 -0.57 -12.54
N TYR A 535 25.28 -0.28 -13.21
CA TYR A 535 25.62 1.06 -13.69
C TYR A 535 24.52 1.62 -14.62
N GLU A 536 24.11 0.84 -15.61
CA GLU A 536 23.03 1.22 -16.52
C GLU A 536 21.73 1.60 -15.75
N GLN A 537 21.39 0.78 -14.77
CA GLN A 537 20.16 0.99 -14.00
C GLN A 537 20.23 2.22 -13.07
N CYS A 538 21.37 2.49 -12.45
CA CYS A 538 21.46 3.50 -11.39
C CYS A 538 21.99 4.87 -11.84
N ALA A 539 22.82 4.93 -12.87
CA ALA A 539 23.63 6.11 -13.19
C ALA A 539 22.83 7.41 -13.35
N GLY A 540 21.69 7.34 -14.02
CA GLY A 540 20.85 8.52 -14.27
C GLY A 540 20.16 9.07 -13.01
N PHE A 541 20.00 8.26 -11.97
CA PHE A 541 19.38 8.64 -10.72
C PHE A 541 20.37 9.16 -9.67
N LEU A 542 21.67 9.01 -9.95
CA LEU A 542 22.77 9.45 -9.07
C LEU A 542 23.41 10.68 -9.66
N ARG A 543 23.30 11.81 -8.97
CA ARG A 543 23.82 13.10 -9.44
C ARG A 543 25.14 13.43 -8.78
N ILE A 544 26.00 14.14 -9.49
CA ILE A 544 27.28 14.64 -8.99
C ILE A 544 27.31 16.14 -9.20
N MET A 545 27.27 16.89 -8.10
CA MET A 545 27.39 18.35 -8.14
C MET A 545 28.87 18.72 -8.16
N ASN A 546 29.24 19.71 -8.99
CA ASN A 546 30.64 20.19 -9.12
C ASN A 546 31.64 19.09 -9.52
N GLY A 547 31.19 18.11 -10.33
CA GLY A 547 32.08 17.10 -10.89
C GLY A 547 32.76 17.51 -12.19
N ASP A 548 33.49 16.57 -12.79
CA ASP A 548 34.25 16.81 -14.02
C ASP A 548 33.35 17.03 -15.25
N ASN A 549 32.18 16.39 -15.28
CA ASN A 549 31.24 16.52 -16.37
C ASN A 549 29.96 17.23 -15.90
N PRO A 550 29.64 18.42 -16.42
CA PRO A 550 28.42 19.13 -16.05
C PRO A 550 27.11 18.34 -16.28
N LEU A 551 27.07 17.41 -17.24
CA LEU A 551 25.92 16.56 -17.48
C LEU A 551 25.62 15.63 -16.32
N ASP A 552 26.57 15.33 -15.45
CA ASP A 552 26.39 14.52 -14.25
C ASP A 552 25.54 15.22 -13.18
N THR A 553 25.26 16.51 -13.30
CA THR A 553 24.31 17.24 -12.45
C THR A 553 22.87 17.02 -12.88
N THR A 554 22.65 16.48 -14.06
CA THR A 554 21.33 16.27 -14.67
C THR A 554 20.83 14.83 -14.45
N SER A 555 19.56 14.60 -14.74
CA SER A 555 19.00 13.25 -14.84
C SER A 555 19.18 12.62 -16.22
N VAL A 556 19.93 13.26 -17.11
CA VAL A 556 20.27 12.67 -18.42
C VAL A 556 21.10 11.41 -18.21
N HIS A 557 20.66 10.30 -18.76
CA HIS A 557 21.42 9.06 -18.65
C HIS A 557 22.72 9.14 -19.45
N PRO A 558 23.83 8.60 -18.97
CA PRO A 558 25.10 8.59 -19.71
C PRO A 558 25.02 8.05 -21.13
N GLU A 559 24.11 7.10 -21.40
CA GLU A 559 23.86 6.57 -22.77
C GLU A 559 23.41 7.66 -23.76
N SER A 560 22.85 8.75 -23.26
CA SER A 560 22.36 9.88 -24.07
C SER A 560 23.30 11.08 -24.05
N TYR A 561 24.47 10.98 -23.46
CA TYR A 561 25.43 12.09 -23.40
C TYR A 561 25.89 12.55 -24.76
N GLU A 562 26.14 11.64 -25.70
CA GLU A 562 26.53 11.99 -27.06
C GLU A 562 25.44 12.83 -27.74
N ALA A 563 24.19 12.42 -27.64
CA ALA A 563 23.04 13.15 -28.17
C ALA A 563 22.92 14.55 -27.52
N ALA A 564 23.05 14.61 -26.19
CA ALA A 564 23.00 15.89 -25.45
C ALA A 564 24.11 16.86 -25.87
N MET A 565 25.33 16.36 -26.02
CA MET A 565 26.47 17.17 -26.47
C MET A 565 26.31 17.67 -27.91
N LYS A 566 25.81 16.84 -28.81
CA LYS A 566 25.51 17.24 -30.19
C LYS A 566 24.43 18.33 -30.22
N LEU A 567 23.40 18.21 -29.40
CA LEU A 567 22.35 19.22 -29.28
C LEU A 567 22.91 20.55 -28.80
N LEU A 568 23.71 20.54 -27.74
CA LEU A 568 24.36 21.74 -27.20
C LEU A 568 25.21 22.42 -28.25
N THR A 569 26.05 21.66 -28.93
CA THR A 569 26.93 22.19 -29.98
C THR A 569 26.13 22.82 -31.12
N SER A 570 25.06 22.16 -31.56
CA SER A 570 24.18 22.66 -32.63
C SER A 570 23.45 23.96 -32.29
N LEU A 571 23.22 24.22 -31.00
CA LEU A 571 22.58 25.44 -30.50
C LEU A 571 23.56 26.49 -30.00
N GLY A 572 24.87 26.25 -30.16
CA GLY A 572 25.91 27.19 -29.77
C GLY A 572 26.28 27.20 -28.28
N TYR A 573 25.99 26.13 -27.57
CA TYR A 573 26.31 25.97 -26.14
C TYR A 573 27.44 24.96 -25.91
N SER A 574 28.11 25.11 -24.78
CA SER A 574 29.03 24.09 -24.24
C SER A 574 28.42 23.43 -22.99
N ALA A 575 29.01 22.31 -22.54
CA ALA A 575 28.54 21.61 -21.34
C ALA A 575 28.66 22.52 -20.09
N GLU A 576 29.67 23.37 -20.02
CA GLU A 576 29.88 24.30 -18.91
C GLU A 576 28.76 25.34 -18.77
N ASP A 577 28.04 25.63 -19.85
CA ASP A 577 26.91 26.58 -19.83
C ASP A 577 25.75 26.09 -19.00
N ILE A 578 25.69 24.77 -18.68
CA ILE A 578 24.66 24.17 -17.81
C ILE A 578 24.86 24.60 -16.35
N ILE A 579 26.09 24.89 -15.96
CA ILE A 579 26.47 25.33 -14.62
C ILE A 579 25.81 26.68 -14.32
N GLY A 580 25.24 26.84 -13.13
CA GLY A 580 24.60 28.09 -12.75
C GLY A 580 23.10 28.17 -12.98
N GLY A 581 22.44 27.00 -13.03
CA GLY A 581 20.98 26.91 -13.06
C GLY A 581 20.39 26.54 -14.41
N GLY A 582 21.21 26.12 -15.36
CA GLY A 582 20.77 25.56 -16.62
C GLY A 582 20.61 26.58 -17.75
N LEU A 583 20.15 26.10 -18.89
CA LEU A 583 20.00 26.88 -20.12
C LEU A 583 18.55 27.36 -20.27
N LYS A 584 18.24 28.50 -19.70
CA LYS A 584 16.88 29.06 -19.76
C LYS A 584 16.45 29.30 -21.22
N GLY A 585 15.26 28.77 -21.55
CA GLY A 585 14.67 28.97 -22.87
C GLY A 585 15.20 28.07 -23.97
N ILE A 586 16.03 27.06 -23.66
CA ILE A 586 16.56 26.12 -24.66
C ILE A 586 15.43 25.35 -25.35
N SER A 587 14.34 25.07 -24.68
CA SER A 587 13.16 24.40 -25.24
C SER A 587 12.54 25.15 -26.42
N LYS A 588 12.61 26.47 -26.39
CA LYS A 588 12.14 27.36 -27.48
C LYS A 588 13.05 27.37 -28.69
N LYS A 589 14.30 26.99 -28.52
CA LYS A 589 15.31 26.93 -29.60
C LYS A 589 15.20 25.64 -30.41
N VAL A 590 14.57 24.62 -29.86
CA VAL A 590 14.26 23.36 -30.56
C VAL A 590 12.90 23.52 -31.25
N ARG A 591 12.92 23.99 -32.50
CA ARG A 591 11.71 24.33 -33.24
C ARG A 591 11.03 23.16 -33.90
N GLU A 592 11.78 22.13 -34.28
CA GLU A 592 11.30 20.93 -34.94
C GLU A 592 11.76 19.70 -34.13
N PRO A 593 11.07 19.36 -32.99
CA PRO A 593 11.52 18.28 -32.10
C PRO A 593 11.72 16.95 -32.78
N LYS A 594 10.82 16.56 -33.66
CA LYS A 594 10.88 15.28 -34.37
C LYS A 594 12.10 15.17 -35.28
N LYS A 595 12.37 16.22 -36.04
CA LYS A 595 13.55 16.28 -36.94
C LYS A 595 14.84 16.30 -36.13
N THR A 596 14.89 17.09 -35.08
CA THR A 596 16.06 17.19 -34.19
C THR A 596 16.33 15.83 -33.53
N ALA A 597 15.30 15.12 -33.05
CA ALA A 597 15.45 13.80 -32.49
C ALA A 597 16.04 12.80 -33.49
N GLU A 598 15.59 12.81 -34.75
CA GLU A 598 16.12 11.96 -35.82
C GLU A 598 17.59 12.25 -36.09
N GLU A 599 17.97 13.52 -36.15
CA GLU A 599 19.36 13.97 -36.35
C GLU A 599 20.28 13.52 -35.19
N LEU A 600 19.78 13.48 -33.98
CA LEU A 600 20.51 13.04 -32.79
C LEU A 600 20.50 11.52 -32.57
N GLY A 601 19.71 10.81 -33.33
CA GLY A 601 19.59 9.34 -33.18
C GLY A 601 18.86 8.90 -31.90
N VAL A 602 17.95 9.72 -31.39
CA VAL A 602 17.11 9.44 -30.21
C VAL A 602 15.63 9.58 -30.55
N GLY A 603 14.76 9.07 -29.68
CA GLY A 603 13.33 9.28 -29.81
C GLY A 603 12.91 10.69 -29.37
N GLU A 604 11.73 11.11 -29.82
CA GLU A 604 11.18 12.43 -29.49
C GLU A 604 10.96 12.61 -27.98
N LEU A 605 10.49 11.56 -27.28
CA LEU A 605 10.30 11.59 -25.82
C LEU A 605 11.62 11.75 -25.07
N THR A 606 12.66 11.05 -25.52
CA THR A 606 14.02 11.16 -24.96
C THR A 606 14.58 12.55 -25.17
N LEU A 607 14.41 13.11 -26.37
CA LEU A 607 14.84 14.48 -26.65
C LEU A 607 14.13 15.48 -25.74
N LYS A 608 12.84 15.34 -25.53
CA LYS A 608 12.07 16.21 -24.65
C LYS A 608 12.62 16.18 -23.22
N ASP A 609 12.94 15.00 -22.70
CA ASP A 609 13.52 14.82 -21.39
C ASP A 609 14.91 15.46 -21.29
N ILE A 610 15.76 15.28 -22.31
CA ILE A 610 17.09 15.91 -22.38
C ILE A 610 16.95 17.42 -22.33
N VAL A 611 16.07 18.01 -23.13
CA VAL A 611 15.85 19.46 -23.20
C VAL A 611 15.37 20.00 -21.85
N GLN A 612 14.44 19.33 -21.20
CA GLN A 612 13.95 19.73 -19.87
C GLN A 612 15.06 19.72 -18.82
N GLU A 613 15.91 18.70 -18.83
CA GLU A 613 17.03 18.59 -17.89
C GLU A 613 18.11 19.63 -18.15
N LEU A 614 18.37 19.95 -19.41
CA LEU A 614 19.34 21.02 -19.76
C LEU A 614 18.82 22.41 -19.41
N GLU A 615 17.52 22.62 -19.52
CA GLU A 615 16.88 23.88 -19.15
C GLU A 615 16.90 24.12 -17.63
N LYS A 616 16.62 23.08 -16.87
CA LYS A 616 16.59 23.13 -15.41
C LYS A 616 17.22 21.85 -14.81
N PRO A 617 18.57 21.81 -14.74
CA PRO A 617 19.26 20.63 -14.19
C PRO A 617 19.00 20.48 -12.71
N ALA A 618 19.03 19.24 -12.23
CA ALA A 618 18.79 18.89 -10.83
C ALA A 618 17.46 19.42 -10.28
N ARG A 619 16.44 19.51 -11.12
CA ARG A 619 15.09 19.86 -10.69
C ARG A 619 14.59 18.87 -9.62
N ASP A 620 14.14 19.43 -8.50
CA ASP A 620 13.52 18.66 -7.43
C ASP A 620 11.99 18.76 -7.57
N PRO A 621 11.29 17.65 -7.87
CA PRO A 621 9.84 17.69 -8.02
C PRO A 621 9.10 18.05 -6.73
N ARG A 622 9.77 17.97 -5.57
CA ARG A 622 9.21 18.37 -4.28
C ARG A 622 9.01 19.88 -4.16
N ASP A 623 9.73 20.68 -4.91
CA ASP A 623 9.62 22.15 -4.87
C ASP A 623 8.23 22.65 -5.30
N GLU A 624 7.49 21.85 -6.04
CA GLU A 624 6.14 22.15 -6.51
C GLU A 624 5.05 21.70 -5.53
N MET A 625 5.43 20.99 -4.46
CA MET A 625 4.49 20.49 -3.46
C MET A 625 4.22 21.53 -2.37
N PRO A 626 3.05 21.43 -1.69
CA PRO A 626 2.72 22.33 -0.59
C PRO A 626 3.75 22.26 0.54
N ARG A 627 4.17 23.41 1.04
CA ARG A 627 5.11 23.49 2.17
C ARG A 627 4.37 23.38 3.50
N PRO A 628 5.02 22.82 4.55
CA PRO A 628 4.44 22.81 5.89
C PRO A 628 4.14 24.22 6.38
N VAL A 629 3.03 24.37 7.11
CA VAL A 629 2.64 25.63 7.74
C VAL A 629 3.53 25.87 8.97
N LEU A 630 4.31 26.95 8.95
CA LEU A 630 5.13 27.36 10.09
C LEU A 630 4.29 28.22 11.04
N ARG A 631 4.39 27.98 12.34
CA ARG A 631 3.57 28.60 13.36
C ARG A 631 4.37 29.45 14.34
N SER A 632 3.71 30.44 14.92
CA SER A 632 4.23 31.26 16.01
C SER A 632 3.31 31.28 17.22
N ASP A 633 2.08 30.76 17.10
CA ASP A 633 1.07 30.71 18.16
C ASP A 633 0.21 29.44 18.05
N VAL A 634 -0.60 29.16 19.06
CA VAL A 634 -1.48 28.00 19.13
C VAL A 634 -2.94 28.42 19.39
N LEU A 635 -3.88 27.70 18.73
CA LEU A 635 -5.31 27.74 19.05
C LEU A 635 -5.68 26.49 19.85
N ASP A 636 -6.61 26.63 20.80
CA ASP A 636 -7.18 25.54 21.55
C ASP A 636 -8.54 25.13 20.97
N MET A 637 -8.96 23.86 21.13
CA MET A 637 -10.28 23.40 20.69
C MET A 637 -11.44 24.26 21.19
N LYS A 638 -11.35 24.72 22.45
CA LYS A 638 -12.35 25.57 23.08
C LYS A 638 -12.49 26.96 22.43
N ASP A 639 -11.47 27.38 21.69
CA ASP A 639 -11.44 28.67 21.00
C ASP A 639 -12.13 28.61 19.63
N LEU A 640 -12.46 27.40 19.18
CA LEU A 640 -13.11 27.17 17.89
C LEU A 640 -14.62 27.44 18.01
N THR A 641 -15.14 28.20 17.05
CA THR A 641 -16.57 28.44 16.92
C THR A 641 -17.06 28.05 15.53
N PRO A 642 -18.26 27.50 15.38
CA PRO A 642 -18.83 27.23 14.07
C PRO A 642 -18.82 28.50 13.17
N GLY A 643 -18.43 28.31 11.92
CA GLY A 643 -18.27 29.39 10.94
C GLY A 643 -16.86 29.98 10.83
N MET A 644 -15.96 29.67 11.76
CA MET A 644 -14.55 30.07 11.64
C MET A 644 -13.91 29.46 10.38
N VAL A 645 -13.15 30.26 9.64
CA VAL A 645 -12.37 29.81 8.49
C VAL A 645 -10.89 29.79 8.90
N LEU A 646 -10.25 28.65 8.74
CA LEU A 646 -8.85 28.42 9.15
C LEU A 646 -8.09 27.74 8.03
N LYS A 647 -6.77 27.97 8.00
CA LYS A 647 -5.86 27.17 7.17
C LYS A 647 -5.49 25.91 7.91
N GLY A 648 -5.51 24.79 7.21
CA GLY A 648 -5.11 23.51 7.75
C GLY A 648 -4.27 22.70 6.78
N THR A 649 -3.56 21.73 7.32
CA THR A 649 -2.74 20.79 6.54
C THR A 649 -3.40 19.41 6.56
N VAL A 650 -3.62 18.83 5.40
CA VAL A 650 -4.16 17.47 5.28
C VAL A 650 -3.14 16.48 5.83
N ARG A 651 -3.50 15.74 6.88
CA ARG A 651 -2.61 14.78 7.53
C ARG A 651 -2.86 13.34 7.13
N ASN A 652 -4.11 12.98 6.92
CA ASN A 652 -4.48 11.63 6.56
C ASN A 652 -5.73 11.64 5.69
N ILE A 653 -5.83 10.67 4.80
CA ILE A 653 -6.97 10.51 3.89
C ILE A 653 -7.53 9.11 4.05
N MET A 654 -8.84 9.05 4.29
CA MET A 654 -9.60 7.80 4.37
C MET A 654 -10.68 7.81 3.29
N ASP A 655 -11.31 6.67 3.04
CA ASP A 655 -12.37 6.57 2.02
C ASP A 655 -13.54 7.55 2.27
N PHE A 656 -13.81 7.84 3.52
CA PHE A 656 -14.94 8.71 3.92
C PHE A 656 -14.59 10.19 4.06
N GLY A 657 -13.31 10.56 4.00
CA GLY A 657 -12.91 11.96 4.15
C GLY A 657 -11.42 12.14 4.44
N ALA A 658 -11.06 13.35 4.80
CA ALA A 658 -9.70 13.74 5.13
C ALA A 658 -9.59 14.32 6.54
N PHE A 659 -8.54 13.94 7.25
CA PHE A 659 -8.17 14.54 8.54
C PHE A 659 -7.24 15.72 8.30
N VAL A 660 -7.60 16.87 8.86
CA VAL A 660 -6.90 18.14 8.66
C VAL A 660 -6.45 18.71 9.99
N ASP A 661 -5.16 19.02 10.08
CA ASP A 661 -4.59 19.74 11.22
C ASP A 661 -4.81 21.23 11.06
N ILE A 662 -5.65 21.82 11.92
CA ILE A 662 -5.99 23.24 11.91
C ILE A 662 -5.29 24.04 13.01
N GLY A 663 -4.30 23.45 13.67
CA GLY A 663 -3.53 24.14 14.70
C GLY A 663 -4.04 23.94 16.13
N VAL A 664 -5.00 23.05 16.32
CA VAL A 664 -5.46 22.59 17.63
C VAL A 664 -5.00 21.13 17.82
N HIS A 665 -5.07 20.62 19.04
CA HIS A 665 -4.49 19.30 19.38
C HIS A 665 -5.31 18.09 18.92
N GLN A 666 -6.28 18.32 18.04
CA GLN A 666 -7.12 17.29 17.46
C GLN A 666 -7.33 17.61 16.00
N ASP A 667 -7.07 16.64 15.14
CA ASP A 667 -7.36 16.80 13.71
C ASP A 667 -8.87 16.88 13.49
N GLY A 668 -9.28 17.78 12.61
CA GLY A 668 -10.67 17.88 12.19
C GLY A 668 -10.93 16.98 10.99
N LEU A 669 -12.16 16.48 10.88
CA LEU A 669 -12.59 15.67 9.75
C LEU A 669 -13.34 16.53 8.74
N VAL A 670 -12.89 16.51 7.49
CA VAL A 670 -13.66 16.95 6.33
C VAL A 670 -14.25 15.70 5.69
N HIS A 671 -15.53 15.47 5.90
CA HIS A 671 -16.23 14.33 5.28
C HIS A 671 -16.24 14.51 3.75
N VAL A 672 -16.24 13.41 3.00
CA VAL A 672 -16.21 13.44 1.53
C VAL A 672 -17.31 14.32 0.92
N SER A 673 -18.48 14.37 1.54
CA SER A 673 -19.59 15.25 1.13
C SER A 673 -19.32 16.75 1.33
N GLU A 674 -18.35 17.12 2.15
CA GLU A 674 -17.97 18.49 2.49
C GLU A 674 -16.70 18.97 1.77
N MET A 675 -16.16 18.17 0.86
CA MET A 675 -14.88 18.47 0.19
C MET A 675 -15.05 19.28 -1.10
N SER A 676 -16.19 19.14 -1.77
CA SER A 676 -16.45 19.81 -3.05
C SER A 676 -17.94 20.06 -3.24
N GLU A 677 -18.28 21.10 -3.96
CA GLU A 677 -19.66 21.37 -4.42
C GLU A 677 -20.15 20.31 -5.41
N ARG A 678 -19.23 19.65 -6.09
CA ARG A 678 -19.52 18.56 -7.03
C ARG A 678 -19.38 17.21 -6.32
N PHE A 679 -20.13 16.23 -6.78
CA PHE A 679 -19.98 14.86 -6.31
C PHE A 679 -18.58 14.32 -6.63
N ILE A 680 -17.93 13.75 -5.63
CA ILE A 680 -16.62 13.09 -5.76
C ILE A 680 -16.70 11.66 -5.23
N LYS A 681 -16.00 10.74 -5.84
CA LYS A 681 -15.98 9.33 -5.41
C LYS A 681 -15.06 9.09 -4.25
N HIS A 682 -13.90 9.75 -4.25
CA HIS A 682 -12.88 9.55 -3.23
C HIS A 682 -12.21 10.88 -2.87
N PRO A 683 -11.84 11.08 -1.59
CA PRO A 683 -11.13 12.28 -1.14
C PRO A 683 -9.85 12.60 -1.92
N LEU A 684 -9.14 11.60 -2.42
CA LEU A 684 -7.94 11.78 -3.26
C LEU A 684 -8.22 12.50 -4.59
N ASP A 685 -9.48 12.58 -5.02
CA ASP A 685 -9.86 13.34 -6.21
C ASP A 685 -9.73 14.86 -5.98
N VAL A 686 -9.68 15.30 -4.73
CA VAL A 686 -9.67 16.72 -4.34
C VAL A 686 -8.39 17.11 -3.61
N VAL A 687 -7.93 16.28 -2.67
CA VAL A 687 -6.79 16.61 -1.80
C VAL A 687 -5.78 15.48 -1.70
N LYS A 688 -4.57 15.84 -1.29
CA LYS A 688 -3.46 14.94 -1.01
C LYS A 688 -2.90 15.23 0.39
N VAL A 689 -2.27 14.25 1.02
CA VAL A 689 -1.56 14.47 2.29
C VAL A 689 -0.50 15.55 2.11
N GLY A 690 -0.46 16.50 3.03
CA GLY A 690 0.43 17.66 2.96
C GLY A 690 -0.18 18.90 2.32
N ASP A 691 -1.31 18.79 1.63
CA ASP A 691 -1.99 19.96 1.06
C ASP A 691 -2.41 20.93 2.16
N VAL A 692 -2.23 22.23 1.89
CA VAL A 692 -2.73 23.31 2.73
C VAL A 692 -4.07 23.76 2.16
N VAL A 693 -5.11 23.64 2.96
CA VAL A 693 -6.50 23.92 2.56
C VAL A 693 -7.16 24.93 3.50
N ASP A 694 -8.08 25.71 2.95
CA ASP A 694 -8.95 26.56 3.76
C ASP A 694 -10.19 25.74 4.16
N VAL A 695 -10.47 25.70 5.45
CA VAL A 695 -11.60 24.94 6.00
C VAL A 695 -12.45 25.81 6.92
N LYS A 696 -13.73 25.54 6.92
CA LYS A 696 -14.71 26.16 7.82
C LYS A 696 -15.11 25.18 8.91
N VAL A 697 -15.11 25.62 10.14
CA VAL A 697 -15.56 24.82 11.28
C VAL A 697 -17.09 24.70 11.23
N LEU A 698 -17.59 23.46 11.17
CA LEU A 698 -19.01 23.15 11.19
C LEU A 698 -19.51 22.89 12.61
N ALA A 699 -18.80 22.08 13.37
CA ALA A 699 -19.15 21.70 14.72
C ALA A 699 -17.91 21.30 15.52
N VAL A 700 -17.95 21.55 16.82
CA VAL A 700 -16.89 21.15 17.76
C VAL A 700 -17.53 20.43 18.94
N ASP A 701 -17.10 19.21 19.21
CA ASP A 701 -17.49 18.45 20.40
C ASP A 701 -16.24 18.24 21.26
N VAL A 702 -16.04 19.11 22.24
CA VAL A 702 -14.87 19.10 23.12
C VAL A 702 -14.82 17.84 23.96
N ALA A 703 -15.97 17.34 24.42
CA ALA A 703 -16.04 16.13 25.26
C ALA A 703 -15.61 14.88 24.50
N LYS A 704 -16.03 14.74 23.25
CA LYS A 704 -15.67 13.61 22.36
C LYS A 704 -14.39 13.85 21.57
N LYS A 705 -13.79 15.03 21.68
CA LYS A 705 -12.62 15.45 20.90
C LYS A 705 -12.82 15.30 19.38
N ARG A 706 -13.97 15.78 18.90
CA ARG A 706 -14.33 15.73 17.47
C ARG A 706 -14.53 17.14 16.90
N ILE A 707 -13.96 17.37 15.74
CA ILE A 707 -14.11 18.61 14.98
C ILE A 707 -14.59 18.24 13.59
N SER A 708 -15.70 18.81 13.18
CA SER A 708 -16.24 18.67 11.83
C SER A 708 -15.92 19.91 11.01
N LEU A 709 -15.34 19.71 9.86
CA LEU A 709 -14.87 20.76 8.96
C LEU A 709 -15.53 20.65 7.59
N SER A 710 -15.57 21.77 6.86
CA SER A 710 -16.01 21.82 5.47
C SER A 710 -15.01 22.60 4.62
N MET A 711 -14.76 22.13 3.43
CA MET A 711 -14.04 22.89 2.40
C MET A 711 -14.98 23.75 1.55
N LYS A 712 -16.27 23.66 1.78
CA LYS A 712 -17.31 24.54 1.20
C LYS A 712 -17.39 25.80 2.03
N LEU A 713 -16.78 26.87 1.55
CA LEU A 713 -16.62 28.13 2.31
C LEU A 713 -17.81 29.07 2.20
N GLN A 714 -18.78 28.81 1.32
CA GLN A 714 -19.97 29.64 1.10
C GLN A 714 -21.12 29.30 2.05
#